data_2adcd944c4eb6dfc3b8974fe788692a3
#
_entry.id   2adcd944c4eb6dfc3b8974fe788692a3
#
_cell.length_a   1.000
_cell.length_b   1.000
_cell.length_c   1.000
_cell.angle_alpha   90.00
_cell.angle_beta   90.00
_cell.angle_gamma   90.00
#
_symmetry.space_group_name_H-M   'P 1'
#
loop_
_entity.id
_entity.type
_entity.pdbx_description
1 polymer ?
#
loop_
_entity_poly.entity_id
_entity_poly.type
_entity_poly.pdbx_seq_one_letter_code
_entity_poly.pdbx_strand_id
1 'polypeptide(L)'
;MTVDRPAPADPRAGAPWRSRATIPVARLLATWRDLVRIGEAGAFPALDLAIRLGLAQAFWVSGIVKASDWNAALFLAAHEYPVSWMNPVLAAWLGVTVELGGPVLLVLGLATRFAAVPMLALALVVQYAYLPLDANLLQAALFGWYAVMGAGPISLDRRIGRGVAATAVPLARPVARGFAAVTRFAGPPYLLVLRLWIASAVFVAGLAMTDAAPLGAAAAFVGSVLVGLGLAARPVALALVVLVPMIGMTTPHPADALAWMALLGLVALRGPGALSLDTVIGRSLLRRFPAMRDMPFSALADRPHVVIVGAGFGGLAAARALRHAPCRITLIDRHNHHLFQPLLYQVATASLSPADIATPIRGLFRDQANARILLGRVTGVDTVNRTVLIGEQPVGYDHLVLATGARHGYFGHDEWEPVAPGLKQIEDATGIRRRLLLAFEHAEGTADAAQRLELMTFVVVGGGPTGVELAGSIAELARHGMAREFRTIEPAFAHVLLVQSGPRLLPTFPETLSAAAARALEALGVELLLDRTVEAIDEAGVVVGGKRIAARTVFWAAGVVASPAAKWLQAEADRAGRLKVGPDLSVPGLPEIFAIGDTAWSEAWDGKPVPGLAPAAKQGGAYVARVIRSRLDGRPAPAPFRYRHLGSLATIGRREAVADFGWLRLSGPAAWWLWGAVHIAFLAGTRNRIAVAFDWFWAYLTFRRSTRLITGGDQG
;
A
#
# COMPACT_ATOMS: atom_id res chain seq x y z
N MET A 1 -40.47 -51.03 7.07
CA MET A 1 -40.37 -50.19 5.87
C MET A 1 -39.06 -49.36 5.97
N THR A 2 -38.04 -49.91 5.41
CA THR A 2 -36.68 -49.29 5.32
C THR A 2 -36.71 -48.35 4.12
N VAL A 3 -36.55 -47.03 4.38
CA VAL A 3 -36.42 -46.01 3.34
C VAL A 3 -34.99 -46.03 2.83
N ASP A 4 -34.84 -46.56 1.60
CA ASP A 4 -33.59 -46.53 0.84
C ASP A 4 -33.17 -45.08 0.59
N ARG A 5 -32.03 -44.68 1.12
CA ARG A 5 -31.39 -43.38 0.79
C ARG A 5 -30.59 -43.58 -0.48
N PRO A 6 -30.81 -42.77 -1.53
CA PRO A 6 -29.93 -42.80 -2.70
C PRO A 6 -28.50 -42.45 -2.34
N ALA A 7 -27.56 -43.21 -2.89
CA ALA A 7 -26.10 -42.99 -2.74
C ALA A 7 -25.73 -41.55 -3.19
N PRO A 8 -24.77 -40.89 -2.56
CA PRO A 8 -24.31 -39.58 -2.98
C PRO A 8 -23.71 -39.65 -4.38
N ALA A 9 -24.23 -38.82 -5.28
CA ALA A 9 -23.75 -38.71 -6.64
C ALA A 9 -22.26 -38.34 -6.66
N ASP A 10 -21.48 -39.12 -7.44
CA ASP A 10 -20.05 -38.89 -7.66
C ASP A 10 -19.82 -37.46 -8.19
N PRO A 11 -19.11 -36.59 -7.47
CA PRO A 11 -18.87 -35.20 -7.91
C PRO A 11 -17.93 -35.11 -9.13
N ARG A 12 -17.51 -36.27 -9.69
CA ARG A 12 -16.64 -36.35 -10.87
C ARG A 12 -17.37 -36.59 -12.19
N ALA A 13 -18.66 -36.89 -12.18
CA ALA A 13 -19.48 -37.09 -13.36
C ALA A 13 -20.20 -35.81 -13.76
N GLY A 14 -19.59 -35.04 -14.67
CA GLY A 14 -20.34 -33.95 -15.33
C GLY A 14 -19.68 -32.60 -15.49
N ALA A 15 -18.37 -32.53 -15.77
CA ALA A 15 -17.76 -31.31 -16.28
C ALA A 15 -17.28 -31.51 -17.73
N PRO A 16 -18.07 -31.11 -18.76
CA PRO A 16 -17.75 -31.37 -20.17
C PRO A 16 -16.56 -30.58 -20.74
N TRP A 17 -15.82 -29.83 -19.94
CA TRP A 17 -14.70 -28.96 -20.36
C TRP A 17 -13.31 -29.43 -19.91
N ARG A 18 -13.20 -30.64 -19.32
CA ARG A 18 -11.89 -31.22 -18.98
C ARG A 18 -11.28 -32.05 -20.13
N SER A 19 -11.21 -31.48 -21.33
CA SER A 19 -10.28 -32.05 -22.32
C SER A 19 -8.84 -31.60 -21.92
N ARG A 20 -7.90 -32.57 -21.91
CA ARG A 20 -6.49 -32.34 -21.58
C ARG A 20 -5.82 -31.21 -22.42
N ALA A 21 -6.40 -30.85 -23.56
CA ALA A 21 -5.93 -29.82 -24.47
C ALA A 21 -6.27 -28.39 -24.04
N THR A 22 -7.29 -28.16 -23.19
CA THR A 22 -7.72 -26.79 -22.79
C THR A 22 -6.93 -26.22 -21.60
N ILE A 23 -6.26 -27.06 -20.82
CA ILE A 23 -5.47 -26.64 -19.64
C ILE A 23 -4.25 -25.79 -20.03
N PRO A 24 -3.44 -26.11 -21.05
CA PRO A 24 -2.28 -25.29 -21.42
C PRO A 24 -2.68 -23.92 -21.98
N VAL A 25 -3.74 -23.83 -22.77
CA VAL A 25 -4.23 -22.55 -23.33
C VAL A 25 -4.76 -21.64 -22.23
N ALA A 26 -5.54 -22.14 -21.30
CA ALA A 26 -6.04 -21.35 -20.18
C ALA A 26 -4.88 -20.85 -19.27
N ARG A 27 -3.83 -21.66 -19.08
CA ARG A 27 -2.62 -21.23 -18.35
C ARG A 27 -1.86 -20.14 -19.10
N LEU A 28 -1.63 -20.30 -20.40
CA LEU A 28 -0.95 -19.31 -21.23
C LEU A 28 -1.66 -17.96 -21.21
N LEU A 29 -2.99 -17.96 -21.33
CA LEU A 29 -3.81 -16.76 -21.27
C LEU A 29 -3.81 -16.12 -19.87
N ALA A 30 -3.79 -16.93 -18.80
CA ALA A 30 -3.66 -16.43 -17.45
C ALA A 30 -2.29 -15.76 -17.22
N THR A 31 -1.20 -16.42 -17.63
CA THR A 31 0.16 -15.85 -17.56
C THR A 31 0.28 -14.56 -18.37
N TRP A 32 -0.26 -14.54 -19.59
CA TRP A 32 -0.29 -13.33 -20.40
C TRP A 32 -1.04 -12.18 -19.73
N ARG A 33 -2.20 -12.46 -19.13
CA ARG A 33 -2.97 -11.47 -18.39
C ARG A 33 -2.21 -10.92 -17.19
N ASP A 34 -1.48 -11.78 -16.47
CA ASP A 34 -0.67 -11.38 -15.32
C ASP A 34 0.53 -10.53 -15.76
N LEU A 35 1.19 -10.85 -16.88
CA LEU A 35 2.25 -10.03 -17.48
C LEU A 35 1.72 -8.65 -17.90
N VAL A 36 0.56 -8.59 -18.54
CA VAL A 36 -0.10 -7.34 -18.90
C VAL A 36 -0.39 -6.49 -17.64
N ARG A 37 -0.89 -7.09 -16.57
CA ARG A 37 -1.15 -6.37 -15.31
C ARG A 37 0.11 -5.84 -14.65
N ILE A 38 1.20 -6.62 -14.68
CA ILE A 38 2.50 -6.19 -14.17
C ILE A 38 3.00 -4.99 -14.99
N GLY A 39 2.89 -5.04 -16.32
CA GLY A 39 3.23 -3.93 -17.20
C GLY A 39 2.40 -2.68 -16.93
N GLU A 40 1.08 -2.82 -16.82
CA GLU A 40 0.17 -1.70 -16.50
C GLU A 40 0.39 -1.11 -15.10
N ALA A 41 0.76 -1.92 -14.13
CA ALA A 41 0.99 -1.48 -12.75
C ALA A 41 2.39 -0.88 -12.53
N GLY A 42 3.41 -1.39 -13.22
CA GLY A 42 4.81 -1.00 -13.03
C GLY A 42 5.36 -0.12 -14.15
N ALA A 43 5.37 -0.61 -15.39
CA ALA A 43 6.00 0.08 -16.51
C ALA A 43 5.20 1.29 -17.00
N PHE A 44 3.86 1.22 -17.04
CA PHE A 44 3.04 2.33 -17.52
C PHE A 44 3.18 3.60 -16.66
N PRO A 45 3.19 3.57 -15.33
CA PRO A 45 3.43 4.78 -14.52
C PRO A 45 4.76 5.47 -14.81
N ALA A 46 5.82 4.68 -15.05
CA ALA A 46 7.15 5.20 -15.36
C ALA A 46 7.18 5.82 -16.76
N LEU A 47 6.62 5.13 -17.76
CA LEU A 47 6.51 5.66 -19.14
C LEU A 47 5.68 6.94 -19.18
N ASP A 48 4.52 6.98 -18.52
CA ASP A 48 3.67 8.16 -18.45
C ASP A 48 4.40 9.37 -17.85
N LEU A 49 5.16 9.16 -16.78
CA LEU A 49 5.96 10.22 -16.16
C LEU A 49 7.08 10.68 -17.11
N ALA A 50 7.80 9.76 -17.74
CA ALA A 50 8.87 10.09 -18.70
C ALA A 50 8.35 10.91 -19.88
N ILE A 51 7.21 10.55 -20.45
CA ILE A 51 6.57 11.31 -21.53
C ILE A 51 6.22 12.73 -21.08
N ARG A 52 5.63 12.88 -19.90
CA ARG A 52 5.29 14.21 -19.35
C ARG A 52 6.52 15.08 -19.12
N LEU A 53 7.59 14.50 -18.62
CA LEU A 53 8.86 15.20 -18.43
C LEU A 53 9.48 15.63 -19.77
N GLY A 54 9.52 14.75 -20.76
CA GLY A 54 10.08 15.06 -22.08
C GLY A 54 9.30 16.15 -22.81
N LEU A 55 7.96 16.06 -22.82
CA LEU A 55 7.10 17.09 -23.40
C LEU A 55 7.24 18.43 -22.66
N ALA A 56 7.29 18.38 -21.33
CA ALA A 56 7.44 19.57 -20.50
C ALA A 56 8.79 20.26 -20.75
N GLN A 57 9.88 19.50 -20.85
CA GLN A 57 11.21 20.04 -21.10
C GLN A 57 11.26 20.82 -22.44
N ALA A 58 10.72 20.24 -23.52
CA ALA A 58 10.73 20.88 -24.84
C ALA A 58 10.03 22.24 -24.82
N PHE A 59 8.82 22.31 -24.26
CA PHE A 59 8.04 23.53 -24.18
C PHE A 59 8.57 24.54 -23.17
N TRP A 60 9.10 24.06 -22.03
CA TRP A 60 9.69 24.91 -21.01
C TRP A 60 10.89 25.69 -21.53
N VAL A 61 11.79 25.02 -22.28
CA VAL A 61 12.95 25.66 -22.89
C VAL A 61 12.51 26.72 -23.90
N SER A 62 11.56 26.40 -24.78
CA SER A 62 10.98 27.37 -25.71
C SER A 62 10.37 28.57 -25.01
N GLY A 63 9.57 28.34 -23.97
CA GLY A 63 8.93 29.40 -23.19
C GLY A 63 9.92 30.33 -22.49
N ILE A 64 11.02 29.78 -21.90
CA ILE A 64 12.06 30.60 -21.26
C ILE A 64 12.76 31.48 -22.30
N VAL A 65 13.13 30.94 -23.47
CA VAL A 65 13.79 31.72 -24.54
C VAL A 65 12.89 32.88 -24.99
N LYS A 66 11.60 32.63 -25.21
CA LYS A 66 10.64 33.68 -25.57
C LYS A 66 10.36 34.69 -24.47
N ALA A 67 10.38 34.26 -23.22
CA ALA A 67 10.19 35.14 -22.06
C ALA A 67 11.42 36.02 -21.80
N SER A 68 12.63 35.53 -22.10
CA SER A 68 13.87 36.29 -21.98
C SER A 68 14.08 37.34 -23.09
N ASP A 69 13.50 37.11 -24.25
CA ASP A 69 13.47 38.07 -25.38
C ASP A 69 12.04 38.26 -25.89
N TRP A 70 11.37 39.24 -25.32
CA TRP A 70 9.97 39.55 -25.66
C TRP A 70 9.80 40.06 -27.07
N ASN A 71 10.81 40.80 -27.61
CA ASN A 71 10.76 41.26 -28.98
C ASN A 71 10.83 40.12 -30.01
N ALA A 72 11.66 39.12 -29.72
CA ALA A 72 11.71 37.91 -30.53
C ALA A 72 10.37 37.14 -30.43
N ALA A 73 9.77 37.01 -29.23
CA ALA A 73 8.46 36.38 -29.07
C ALA A 73 7.37 37.07 -29.86
N LEU A 74 7.37 38.40 -29.85
CA LEU A 74 6.42 39.22 -30.63
C LEU A 74 6.64 39.10 -32.16
N PHE A 75 7.89 39.12 -32.58
CA PHE A 75 8.26 38.92 -33.98
C PHE A 75 7.79 37.55 -34.51
N LEU A 76 8.04 36.49 -33.76
CA LEU A 76 7.59 35.15 -34.09
C LEU A 76 6.07 35.07 -34.21
N ALA A 77 5.31 35.67 -33.28
CA ALA A 77 3.84 35.69 -33.31
C ALA A 77 3.27 36.57 -34.46
N ALA A 78 3.99 37.59 -34.91
CA ALA A 78 3.55 38.48 -35.95
C ALA A 78 3.91 37.99 -37.37
N HIS A 79 5.05 37.30 -37.55
CA HIS A 79 5.62 37.03 -38.87
C HIS A 79 5.86 35.55 -39.18
N GLU A 80 6.24 34.75 -38.17
CA GLU A 80 6.62 33.35 -38.38
C GLU A 80 5.42 32.40 -38.29
N TYR A 81 4.54 32.59 -37.29
CA TYR A 81 3.29 31.83 -37.17
C TYR A 81 2.10 32.73 -36.86
N PRO A 82 1.74 33.63 -37.77
CA PRO A 82 0.64 34.56 -37.56
C PRO A 82 -0.69 33.82 -37.45
N VAL A 83 -1.43 34.08 -36.39
CA VAL A 83 -2.82 33.63 -36.23
C VAL A 83 -3.72 34.75 -36.77
N SER A 84 -4.24 34.61 -37.99
CA SER A 84 -4.92 35.67 -38.76
C SER A 84 -6.08 36.35 -38.01
N TRP A 85 -6.71 35.68 -37.06
CA TRP A 85 -7.85 36.18 -36.30
C TRP A 85 -7.47 36.74 -34.92
N MET A 86 -6.17 36.74 -34.54
CA MET A 86 -5.69 37.15 -33.23
C MET A 86 -4.63 38.25 -33.33
N ASN A 87 -4.68 39.20 -32.40
CA ASN A 87 -3.63 40.21 -32.27
C ASN A 87 -2.29 39.56 -31.91
N PRO A 88 -1.16 39.88 -32.59
CA PRO A 88 0.16 39.31 -32.34
C PRO A 88 0.63 39.42 -30.90
N VAL A 89 0.34 40.54 -30.21
CA VAL A 89 0.69 40.73 -28.80
C VAL A 89 -0.05 39.72 -27.93
N LEU A 90 -1.35 39.50 -28.17
CA LEU A 90 -2.14 38.52 -27.45
C LEU A 90 -1.67 37.09 -27.74
N ALA A 91 -1.33 36.80 -29.00
CA ALA A 91 -0.79 35.51 -29.42
C ALA A 91 0.55 35.20 -28.75
N ALA A 92 1.46 36.20 -28.65
CA ALA A 92 2.72 36.05 -27.92
C ALA A 92 2.50 35.80 -26.44
N TRP A 93 1.63 36.54 -25.77
CA TRP A 93 1.29 36.34 -24.36
C TRP A 93 0.69 34.97 -24.09
N LEU A 94 -0.26 34.53 -24.90
CA LEU A 94 -0.87 33.20 -24.78
C LEU A 94 0.16 32.11 -25.04
N GLY A 95 1.00 32.24 -26.07
CA GLY A 95 2.07 31.30 -26.39
C GLY A 95 3.02 31.12 -25.20
N VAL A 96 3.61 32.18 -24.71
CA VAL A 96 4.55 32.13 -23.55
C VAL A 96 3.86 31.60 -22.30
N THR A 97 2.61 31.99 -22.04
CA THR A 97 1.85 31.47 -20.88
C THR A 97 1.62 29.98 -20.99
N VAL A 98 1.27 29.46 -22.15
CA VAL A 98 1.08 28.02 -22.41
C VAL A 98 2.40 27.28 -22.30
N GLU A 99 3.49 27.83 -22.85
CA GLU A 99 4.82 27.22 -22.84
C GLU A 99 5.49 27.22 -21.46
N LEU A 100 5.15 28.11 -20.55
CA LEU A 100 5.66 28.12 -19.18
C LEU A 100 4.69 27.46 -18.18
N GLY A 101 3.39 27.74 -18.28
CA GLY A 101 2.40 27.22 -17.36
C GLY A 101 2.03 25.75 -17.64
N GLY A 102 1.86 25.40 -18.91
CA GLY A 102 1.50 24.05 -19.34
C GLY A 102 2.47 22.96 -18.86
N PRO A 103 3.79 23.12 -19.04
CA PRO A 103 4.79 22.19 -18.54
C PRO A 103 4.72 21.93 -17.04
N VAL A 104 4.54 22.95 -16.24
CA VAL A 104 4.42 22.80 -14.77
C VAL A 104 3.22 21.92 -14.42
N LEU A 105 2.06 22.20 -15.02
CA LEU A 105 0.85 21.42 -14.81
C LEU A 105 1.00 19.98 -15.31
N LEU A 106 1.68 19.80 -16.45
CA LEU A 106 1.92 18.50 -17.06
C LEU A 106 2.85 17.63 -16.20
N VAL A 107 3.95 18.19 -15.69
CA VAL A 107 4.90 17.49 -14.79
C VAL A 107 4.21 17.06 -13.50
N LEU A 108 3.47 17.96 -12.86
CA LEU A 108 2.71 17.66 -11.65
C LEU A 108 1.55 16.68 -11.92
N GLY A 109 1.12 16.57 -13.17
CA GLY A 109 -0.09 15.85 -13.52
C GLY A 109 -1.33 16.49 -12.90
N LEU A 110 -1.38 17.81 -12.85
CA LEU A 110 -2.46 18.62 -12.29
C LEU A 110 -3.20 19.32 -13.41
N ALA A 111 -4.52 19.21 -13.42
CA ALA A 111 -5.36 19.73 -14.51
C ALA A 111 -4.82 19.35 -15.91
N THR A 112 -4.29 18.14 -16.03
CA THR A 112 -3.50 17.67 -17.18
C THR A 112 -4.23 17.81 -18.49
N ARG A 113 -5.56 17.54 -18.53
CA ARG A 113 -6.37 17.69 -19.75
C ARG A 113 -6.47 19.12 -20.20
N PHE A 114 -6.64 20.05 -19.24
CA PHE A 114 -6.71 21.48 -19.53
C PHE A 114 -5.36 22.03 -19.98
N ALA A 115 -4.25 21.53 -19.45
CA ALA A 115 -2.91 21.90 -19.90
C ALA A 115 -2.60 21.33 -21.29
N ALA A 116 -3.00 20.08 -21.55
CA ALA A 116 -2.70 19.38 -22.80
C ALA A 116 -3.44 19.98 -24.02
N VAL A 117 -4.65 20.51 -23.84
CA VAL A 117 -5.43 21.09 -24.97
C VAL A 117 -4.75 22.33 -25.57
N PRO A 118 -4.38 23.37 -24.82
CA PRO A 118 -3.69 24.52 -25.42
C PRO A 118 -2.29 24.18 -25.93
N MET A 119 -1.57 23.22 -25.29
CA MET A 119 -0.28 22.74 -25.77
C MET A 119 -0.44 21.99 -27.12
N LEU A 120 -1.50 21.17 -27.26
CA LEU A 120 -1.88 20.54 -28.54
C LEU A 120 -2.18 21.59 -29.58
N ALA A 121 -2.98 22.60 -29.28
CA ALA A 121 -3.32 23.66 -30.19
C ALA A 121 -2.06 24.42 -30.66
N LEU A 122 -1.15 24.73 -29.75
CA LEU A 122 0.10 25.41 -30.09
C LEU A 122 0.99 24.53 -30.99
N ALA A 123 1.14 23.22 -30.69
CA ALA A 123 1.89 22.30 -31.55
C ALA A 123 1.30 22.22 -32.98
N LEU A 124 -0.04 22.23 -33.10
CA LEU A 124 -0.71 22.23 -34.39
C LEU A 124 -0.57 23.58 -35.13
N VAL A 125 -0.60 24.71 -34.42
CA VAL A 125 -0.34 26.04 -35.06
C VAL A 125 1.08 26.07 -35.62
N VAL A 126 2.09 25.64 -34.84
CA VAL A 126 3.47 25.57 -35.33
C VAL A 126 3.58 24.64 -36.56
N GLN A 127 2.91 23.48 -36.52
CA GLN A 127 2.90 22.50 -37.61
C GLN A 127 2.36 23.05 -38.93
N TYR A 128 1.24 23.76 -38.87
CA TYR A 128 0.52 24.18 -40.08
C TYR A 128 0.77 25.62 -40.52
N ALA A 129 1.17 26.49 -39.60
CA ALA A 129 1.41 27.91 -39.90
C ALA A 129 2.90 28.27 -40.07
N TYR A 130 3.83 27.45 -39.54
CA TYR A 130 5.25 27.78 -39.54
C TYR A 130 6.11 26.74 -40.29
N LEU A 131 6.33 25.57 -39.63
CA LEU A 131 7.25 24.56 -40.14
C LEU A 131 6.65 23.15 -39.95
N PRO A 132 6.28 22.48 -41.05
CA PRO A 132 5.76 21.12 -40.99
C PRO A 132 6.89 20.14 -40.68
N LEU A 133 6.98 19.72 -39.43
CA LEU A 133 7.94 18.73 -38.93
C LEU A 133 7.22 17.54 -38.34
N ASP A 134 7.75 16.33 -38.54
CA ASP A 134 7.23 15.11 -37.92
C ASP A 134 7.24 15.21 -36.39
N ALA A 135 8.24 15.89 -35.82
CA ALA A 135 8.34 16.16 -34.38
C ALA A 135 7.09 16.85 -33.82
N ASN A 136 6.55 17.85 -34.52
CA ASN A 136 5.36 18.59 -34.08
C ASN A 136 4.12 17.68 -34.08
N LEU A 137 3.98 16.79 -35.07
CA LEU A 137 2.88 15.81 -35.12
C LEU A 137 3.00 14.76 -34.03
N LEU A 138 4.22 14.30 -33.74
CA LEU A 138 4.47 13.36 -32.62
C LEU A 138 4.13 13.98 -31.27
N GLN A 139 4.53 15.24 -31.02
CA GLN A 139 4.15 15.98 -29.83
C GLN A 139 2.64 16.20 -29.76
N ALA A 140 2.00 16.58 -30.86
CA ALA A 140 0.56 16.76 -30.95
C ALA A 140 -0.18 15.44 -30.62
N ALA A 141 0.29 14.30 -31.13
CA ALA A 141 -0.27 13.00 -30.75
C ALA A 141 -0.12 12.71 -29.25
N LEU A 142 1.03 13.01 -28.63
CA LEU A 142 1.21 12.81 -27.20
C LEU A 142 0.35 13.77 -26.36
N PHE A 143 0.18 15.02 -26.77
CA PHE A 143 -0.77 15.94 -26.09
C PHE A 143 -2.21 15.50 -26.29
N GLY A 144 -2.57 15.02 -27.49
CA GLY A 144 -3.87 14.39 -27.74
C GLY A 144 -4.16 13.21 -26.81
N TRP A 145 -3.14 12.39 -26.52
CA TRP A 145 -3.25 11.34 -25.52
C TRP A 145 -3.66 11.90 -24.16
N TYR A 146 -2.97 12.94 -23.66
CA TYR A 146 -3.29 13.54 -22.37
C TYR A 146 -4.63 14.27 -22.35
N ALA A 147 -5.01 14.91 -23.44
CA ALA A 147 -6.32 15.56 -23.56
C ALA A 147 -7.47 14.54 -23.46
N VAL A 148 -7.33 13.38 -24.10
CA VAL A 148 -8.37 12.34 -24.17
C VAL A 148 -8.30 11.38 -22.97
N MET A 149 -7.12 10.87 -22.63
CA MET A 149 -6.94 9.84 -21.60
C MET A 149 -6.67 10.42 -20.20
N GLY A 150 -6.12 11.65 -20.13
CA GLY A 150 -5.65 12.25 -18.90
C GLY A 150 -4.32 11.66 -18.41
N ALA A 151 -3.82 12.15 -17.29
CA ALA A 151 -2.58 11.70 -16.71
C ALA A 151 -2.68 10.30 -16.08
N GLY A 152 -1.53 9.60 -16.05
CA GLY A 152 -1.39 8.26 -15.51
C GLY A 152 -1.45 8.18 -13.97
N PRO A 153 -1.04 7.01 -13.42
CA PRO A 153 -1.16 6.75 -11.98
C PRO A 153 -0.36 7.69 -11.08
N ILE A 154 0.80 8.16 -11.55
CA ILE A 154 1.67 9.11 -10.85
C ILE A 154 1.25 10.53 -11.27
N SER A 155 0.10 11.01 -10.77
CA SER A 155 -0.41 12.35 -11.07
C SER A 155 -1.26 12.88 -9.93
N LEU A 156 -1.28 14.21 -9.76
CA LEU A 156 -2.15 14.87 -8.80
C LEU A 156 -3.62 14.73 -9.20
N ASP A 157 -3.95 14.82 -10.49
CA ASP A 157 -5.32 14.62 -11.00
C ASP A 157 -5.93 13.30 -10.52
N ARG A 158 -5.15 12.21 -10.56
CA ARG A 158 -5.65 10.90 -10.14
C ARG A 158 -5.79 10.78 -8.63
N ARG A 159 -4.97 11.49 -7.87
CA ARG A 159 -5.03 11.53 -6.40
C ARG A 159 -6.19 12.41 -5.92
N ILE A 160 -6.27 13.61 -6.45
CA ILE A 160 -7.32 14.60 -6.14
C ILE A 160 -8.66 14.08 -6.64
N GLY A 161 -8.77 13.60 -7.88
CA GLY A 161 -10.02 13.12 -8.46
C GLY A 161 -10.66 11.97 -7.69
N ARG A 162 -9.88 11.07 -7.07
CA ARG A 162 -10.43 10.02 -6.19
C ARG A 162 -11.02 10.59 -4.90
N GLY A 163 -10.39 11.62 -4.34
CA GLY A 163 -10.89 12.32 -3.15
C GLY A 163 -12.10 13.19 -3.46
N VAL A 164 -11.98 14.05 -4.47
CA VAL A 164 -12.99 15.06 -4.85
C VAL A 164 -14.27 14.42 -5.37
N ALA A 165 -14.19 13.34 -6.14
CA ALA A 165 -15.39 12.62 -6.59
C ALA A 165 -16.22 12.02 -5.45
N ALA A 166 -15.62 11.80 -4.29
CA ALA A 166 -16.29 11.31 -3.09
C ALA A 166 -16.84 12.43 -2.19
N THR A 167 -16.54 13.70 -2.48
CA THR A 167 -16.95 14.85 -1.67
C THR A 167 -18.24 15.51 -2.15
N ALA A 168 -18.80 16.37 -1.32
CA ALA A 168 -19.94 17.22 -1.64
C ALA A 168 -19.57 18.53 -2.37
N VAL A 169 -18.32 18.67 -2.84
CA VAL A 169 -17.86 19.86 -3.58
C VAL A 169 -18.75 20.07 -4.81
N PRO A 170 -19.34 21.26 -4.99
CA PRO A 170 -20.16 21.59 -6.16
C PRO A 170 -19.38 21.35 -7.46
N LEU A 171 -20.05 20.81 -8.47
CA LEU A 171 -19.48 20.49 -9.81
C LEU A 171 -18.44 19.35 -9.83
N ALA A 172 -17.91 18.84 -8.71
CA ALA A 172 -16.92 17.77 -8.71
C ALA A 172 -17.39 16.50 -9.43
N ARG A 173 -18.60 16.05 -9.13
CA ARG A 173 -19.22 14.88 -9.77
C ARG A 173 -19.55 15.09 -11.25
N PRO A 174 -20.13 16.24 -11.69
CA PRO A 174 -20.31 16.55 -13.12
C PRO A 174 -19.00 16.57 -13.88
N VAL A 175 -17.96 17.23 -13.37
CA VAL A 175 -16.64 17.31 -14.01
C VAL A 175 -16.00 15.91 -14.13
N ALA A 176 -16.02 15.11 -13.07
CA ALA A 176 -15.49 13.74 -13.11
C ALA A 176 -16.26 12.85 -14.11
N ARG A 177 -17.61 13.01 -14.19
CA ARG A 177 -18.43 12.33 -15.21
C ARG A 177 -18.12 12.79 -16.61
N GLY A 178 -17.92 14.11 -16.82
CA GLY A 178 -17.50 14.68 -18.09
C GLY A 178 -16.18 14.11 -18.58
N PHE A 179 -15.16 14.05 -17.70
CA PHE A 179 -13.87 13.44 -18.05
C PHE A 179 -13.97 11.94 -18.34
N ALA A 180 -14.79 11.22 -17.60
CA ALA A 180 -15.05 9.80 -17.87
C ALA A 180 -15.77 9.62 -19.23
N ALA A 181 -16.70 10.51 -19.57
CA ALA A 181 -17.37 10.54 -20.88
C ALA A 181 -16.38 10.81 -22.02
N VAL A 182 -15.50 11.81 -21.89
CA VAL A 182 -14.44 12.08 -22.88
C VAL A 182 -13.59 10.83 -23.11
N THR A 183 -13.08 10.20 -22.06
CA THR A 183 -12.29 8.96 -22.20
C THR A 183 -13.09 7.83 -22.84
N ARG A 184 -14.37 7.69 -22.49
CA ARG A 184 -15.23 6.62 -22.99
C ARG A 184 -15.59 6.79 -24.47
N PHE A 185 -15.90 8.01 -24.90
CA PHE A 185 -16.39 8.28 -26.25
C PHE A 185 -15.27 8.68 -27.22
N ALA A 186 -14.34 9.54 -26.82
CA ALA A 186 -13.22 9.98 -27.65
C ALA A 186 -12.01 9.02 -27.59
N GLY A 187 -11.85 8.23 -26.53
CA GLY A 187 -10.74 7.29 -26.39
C GLY A 187 -10.65 6.25 -27.50
N PRO A 188 -11.71 5.48 -27.80
CA PRO A 188 -11.69 4.46 -28.84
C PRO A 188 -11.35 5.00 -30.24
N PRO A 189 -11.98 6.06 -30.75
CA PRO A 189 -11.62 6.61 -32.08
C PRO A 189 -10.22 7.22 -32.09
N TYR A 190 -9.80 7.88 -31.00
CA TYR A 190 -8.44 8.39 -30.87
C TYR A 190 -7.38 7.27 -30.97
N LEU A 191 -7.56 6.17 -30.26
CA LEU A 191 -6.65 5.02 -30.32
C LEU A 191 -6.67 4.34 -31.69
N LEU A 192 -7.81 4.34 -32.38
CA LEU A 192 -7.89 3.83 -33.76
C LEU A 192 -7.07 4.70 -34.71
N VAL A 193 -7.27 6.02 -34.67
CA VAL A 193 -6.52 6.98 -35.52
C VAL A 193 -5.01 6.87 -35.23
N LEU A 194 -4.63 6.83 -33.94
CA LEU A 194 -3.24 6.67 -33.52
C LEU A 194 -2.62 5.39 -34.08
N ARG A 195 -3.31 4.26 -34.00
CA ARG A 195 -2.83 2.97 -34.52
C ARG A 195 -2.70 2.97 -36.03
N LEU A 196 -3.68 3.54 -36.74
CA LEU A 196 -3.63 3.64 -38.19
C LEU A 196 -2.48 4.54 -38.65
N TRP A 197 -2.22 5.63 -37.94
CA TRP A 197 -1.08 6.49 -38.22
C TRP A 197 0.26 5.79 -37.93
N ILE A 198 0.40 5.12 -36.80
CA ILE A 198 1.58 4.30 -36.51
C ILE A 198 1.75 3.21 -37.59
N ALA A 199 0.68 2.54 -37.99
CA ALA A 199 0.71 1.51 -39.00
C ALA A 199 1.19 2.07 -40.36
N SER A 200 0.69 3.24 -40.76
CA SER A 200 1.11 3.88 -42.03
C SER A 200 2.59 4.29 -41.97
N ALA A 201 3.07 4.84 -40.85
CA ALA A 201 4.45 5.23 -40.71
C ALA A 201 5.41 4.00 -40.73
N VAL A 202 5.03 2.92 -40.04
CA VAL A 202 5.78 1.64 -40.07
C VAL A 202 5.78 1.02 -41.47
N PHE A 203 4.65 1.12 -42.21
CA PHE A 203 4.56 0.64 -43.58
C PHE A 203 5.49 1.41 -44.54
N VAL A 204 5.47 2.75 -44.45
CA VAL A 204 6.35 3.60 -45.26
C VAL A 204 7.83 3.36 -44.96
N ALA A 205 8.17 3.20 -43.67
CA ALA A 205 9.52 2.82 -43.27
C ALA A 205 9.93 1.45 -43.83
N GLY A 206 9.00 0.48 -43.88
CA GLY A 206 9.21 -0.81 -44.52
C GLY A 206 9.49 -0.72 -46.02
N LEU A 207 8.80 0.18 -46.74
CA LEU A 207 9.06 0.44 -48.17
C LEU A 207 10.49 0.97 -48.40
N ALA A 208 10.95 1.87 -47.54
CA ALA A 208 12.31 2.42 -47.64
C ALA A 208 13.43 1.39 -47.36
N MET A 209 13.09 0.27 -46.76
CA MET A 209 14.05 -0.80 -46.35
C MET A 209 14.07 -2.00 -47.34
N THR A 210 13.21 -2.03 -48.33
CA THR A 210 13.02 -3.22 -49.20
C THR A 210 14.32 -3.72 -49.85
N ASP A 211 15.18 -2.80 -50.30
CA ASP A 211 16.43 -3.13 -50.99
C ASP A 211 17.58 -3.41 -50.02
N ALA A 212 17.64 -2.68 -48.90
CA ALA A 212 18.74 -2.78 -47.94
C ALA A 212 18.59 -3.89 -46.90
N ALA A 213 17.34 -4.19 -46.48
CA ALA A 213 17.04 -5.15 -45.42
C ALA A 213 15.67 -5.85 -45.63
N PRO A 214 15.54 -6.81 -46.58
CA PRO A 214 14.27 -7.39 -46.96
C PRO A 214 13.53 -8.10 -45.81
N LEU A 215 14.22 -8.72 -44.89
CA LEU A 215 13.61 -9.29 -43.67
C LEU A 215 13.05 -8.24 -42.72
N GLY A 216 13.74 -7.10 -42.58
CA GLY A 216 13.26 -5.95 -41.81
C GLY A 216 12.03 -5.33 -42.45
N ALA A 217 12.00 -5.17 -43.77
CA ALA A 217 10.85 -4.70 -44.53
C ALA A 217 9.64 -5.63 -44.33
N ALA A 218 9.82 -6.94 -44.46
CA ALA A 218 8.75 -7.92 -44.23
C ALA A 218 8.20 -7.83 -42.80
N ALA A 219 9.06 -7.70 -41.78
CA ALA A 219 8.64 -7.52 -40.41
C ALA A 219 7.87 -6.22 -40.19
N ALA A 220 8.29 -5.13 -40.84
CA ALA A 220 7.60 -3.84 -40.80
C ALA A 220 6.20 -3.94 -41.46
N PHE A 221 6.05 -4.58 -42.61
CA PHE A 221 4.76 -4.79 -43.28
C PHE A 221 3.80 -5.62 -42.42
N VAL A 222 4.27 -6.75 -41.87
CA VAL A 222 3.45 -7.59 -40.98
C VAL A 222 3.08 -6.80 -39.70
N GLY A 223 4.05 -6.13 -39.10
CA GLY A 223 3.81 -5.30 -37.90
C GLY A 223 2.82 -4.17 -38.15
N SER A 224 2.91 -3.49 -39.27
CA SER A 224 1.98 -2.45 -39.73
C SER A 224 0.54 -2.97 -39.79
N VAL A 225 0.30 -4.08 -40.50
CA VAL A 225 -1.03 -4.68 -40.62
C VAL A 225 -1.58 -5.10 -39.24
N LEU A 226 -0.78 -5.77 -38.44
CA LEU A 226 -1.20 -6.25 -37.13
C LEU A 226 -1.55 -5.09 -36.18
N VAL A 227 -0.74 -4.02 -36.12
CA VAL A 227 -1.02 -2.84 -35.27
C VAL A 227 -2.25 -2.10 -35.81
N GLY A 228 -2.37 -1.91 -37.11
CA GLY A 228 -3.53 -1.24 -37.75
C GLY A 228 -4.84 -1.95 -37.41
N LEU A 229 -4.91 -3.25 -37.62
CA LEU A 229 -6.06 -4.09 -37.27
C LEU A 229 -6.28 -4.22 -35.75
N GLY A 230 -5.25 -3.94 -34.96
CA GLY A 230 -5.27 -4.19 -33.50
C GLY A 230 -5.34 -5.66 -33.15
N LEU A 231 -4.60 -6.50 -33.90
CA LEU A 231 -4.46 -7.92 -33.66
C LEU A 231 -3.09 -8.20 -33.05
N ALA A 232 -3.08 -8.88 -31.90
CA ALA A 232 -1.88 -9.06 -31.07
C ALA A 232 -1.13 -7.72 -30.85
N ALA A 233 -1.88 -6.63 -30.72
CA ALA A 233 -1.33 -5.28 -30.80
C ALA A 233 -0.31 -4.98 -29.70
N ARG A 234 -0.45 -5.55 -28.49
CA ARG A 234 0.50 -5.36 -27.38
C ARG A 234 1.88 -5.96 -27.67
N PRO A 235 2.02 -7.26 -28.01
CA PRO A 235 3.33 -7.84 -28.29
C PRO A 235 3.95 -7.28 -29.57
N VAL A 236 3.14 -6.96 -30.58
CA VAL A 236 3.64 -6.36 -31.82
C VAL A 236 4.15 -4.93 -31.57
N ALA A 237 3.42 -4.09 -30.85
CA ALA A 237 3.89 -2.76 -30.48
C ALA A 237 5.18 -2.82 -29.65
N LEU A 238 5.30 -3.78 -28.73
CA LEU A 238 6.53 -3.99 -27.93
C LEU A 238 7.71 -4.40 -28.82
N ALA A 239 7.50 -5.30 -29.77
CA ALA A 239 8.53 -5.67 -30.76
C ALA A 239 8.94 -4.48 -31.63
N LEU A 240 8.00 -3.66 -32.07
CA LEU A 240 8.30 -2.45 -32.84
C LEU A 240 9.07 -1.41 -32.03
N VAL A 241 8.84 -1.27 -30.71
CA VAL A 241 9.66 -0.40 -29.84
C VAL A 241 11.15 -0.78 -29.93
N VAL A 242 11.46 -2.09 -29.93
CA VAL A 242 12.83 -2.57 -30.04
C VAL A 242 13.39 -2.37 -31.46
N LEU A 243 12.53 -2.44 -32.46
CA LEU A 243 12.92 -2.33 -33.86
C LEU A 243 12.96 -0.88 -34.40
N VAL A 244 12.38 0.10 -33.70
CA VAL A 244 12.36 1.52 -34.15
C VAL A 244 13.74 2.04 -34.58
N PRO A 245 14.82 1.82 -33.84
CA PRO A 245 16.16 2.23 -34.26
C PRO A 245 16.66 1.52 -35.53
N MET A 246 16.16 0.30 -35.79
CA MET A 246 16.61 -0.55 -36.89
C MET A 246 15.81 -0.34 -38.18
N ILE A 247 14.55 0.09 -38.09
CA ILE A 247 13.64 0.25 -39.22
C ILE A 247 13.63 1.69 -39.83
N GLY A 248 14.63 2.50 -39.47
CA GLY A 248 14.83 3.82 -40.06
C GLY A 248 13.73 4.85 -39.76
N MET A 249 12.86 4.59 -38.76
CA MET A 249 11.93 5.61 -38.23
C MET A 249 12.67 6.71 -37.45
N THR A 250 13.98 6.70 -37.50
CA THR A 250 14.85 7.72 -36.91
C THR A 250 15.01 8.83 -37.96
N THR A 251 14.29 9.91 -37.73
CA THR A 251 14.65 11.20 -38.33
C THR A 251 16.07 11.60 -37.81
N PRO A 252 16.73 12.61 -38.41
CA PRO A 252 18.04 13.06 -37.94
C PRO A 252 18.07 13.50 -36.45
N HIS A 253 16.91 13.60 -35.80
CA HIS A 253 16.82 14.00 -34.40
C HIS A 253 16.44 12.81 -33.49
N PRO A 254 17.27 12.45 -32.48
CA PRO A 254 17.00 11.34 -31.55
C PRO A 254 15.70 11.52 -30.74
N ALA A 255 15.23 12.75 -30.57
CA ALA A 255 13.97 13.05 -29.89
C ALA A 255 12.74 12.42 -30.59
N ASP A 256 12.75 12.30 -31.90
CA ASP A 256 11.64 11.72 -32.66
C ASP A 256 11.57 10.22 -32.49
N ALA A 257 12.71 9.53 -32.41
CA ALA A 257 12.76 8.11 -32.10
C ALA A 257 12.16 7.84 -30.71
N LEU A 258 12.49 8.66 -29.71
CA LEU A 258 11.91 8.55 -28.37
C LEU A 258 10.39 8.77 -28.37
N ALA A 259 9.89 9.71 -29.17
CA ALA A 259 8.47 9.96 -29.28
C ALA A 259 7.73 8.78 -29.94
N TRP A 260 8.29 8.18 -31.01
CA TRP A 260 7.77 6.94 -31.60
C TRP A 260 7.76 5.79 -30.62
N MET A 261 8.86 5.57 -29.89
CA MET A 261 8.94 4.56 -28.84
C MET A 261 7.92 4.80 -27.73
N ALA A 262 7.67 6.05 -27.38
CA ALA A 262 6.66 6.43 -26.40
C ALA A 262 5.23 6.07 -26.87
N LEU A 263 4.86 6.42 -28.11
CA LEU A 263 3.55 6.10 -28.68
C LEU A 263 3.33 4.59 -28.79
N LEU A 264 4.33 3.85 -29.28
CA LEU A 264 4.29 2.38 -29.33
C LEU A 264 4.22 1.78 -27.93
N GLY A 265 4.98 2.30 -26.97
CA GLY A 265 4.94 1.91 -25.56
C GLY A 265 3.56 2.12 -24.93
N LEU A 266 2.88 3.22 -25.24
CA LEU A 266 1.50 3.46 -24.81
C LEU A 266 0.55 2.40 -25.36
N VAL A 267 0.66 2.03 -26.65
CA VAL A 267 -0.15 0.96 -27.26
C VAL A 267 0.19 -0.40 -26.63
N ALA A 268 1.46 -0.71 -26.40
CA ALA A 268 1.90 -1.95 -25.77
C ALA A 268 1.34 -2.10 -24.34
N LEU A 269 1.41 -1.06 -23.54
CA LEU A 269 1.02 -1.10 -22.13
C LEU A 269 -0.48 -0.91 -21.91
N ARG A 270 -1.14 -0.04 -22.68
CA ARG A 270 -2.59 0.25 -22.50
C ARG A 270 -3.48 -0.57 -23.44
N GLY A 271 -2.90 -1.16 -24.48
CA GLY A 271 -3.60 -1.96 -25.47
C GLY A 271 -4.20 -1.13 -26.61
N PRO A 272 -4.76 -1.83 -27.63
CA PRO A 272 -5.21 -1.23 -28.87
C PRO A 272 -6.56 -0.47 -28.78
N GLY A 273 -7.23 -0.54 -27.63
CA GLY A 273 -8.54 0.09 -27.44
C GLY A 273 -9.73 -0.75 -27.93
N ALA A 274 -10.94 -0.18 -27.78
CA ALA A 274 -12.20 -0.91 -28.00
C ALA A 274 -12.48 -1.25 -29.48
N LEU A 275 -11.96 -0.46 -30.41
CA LEU A 275 -12.09 -0.68 -31.86
C LEU A 275 -10.88 -1.47 -32.41
N SER A 276 -10.75 -2.75 -32.01
CA SER A 276 -9.64 -3.63 -32.37
C SER A 276 -10.07 -5.08 -32.45
N LEU A 277 -9.38 -5.88 -33.27
CA LEU A 277 -9.63 -7.32 -33.36
C LEU A 277 -9.33 -8.05 -32.01
N ASP A 278 -8.31 -7.61 -31.26
CA ASP A 278 -8.03 -8.15 -29.91
C ASP A 278 -9.25 -8.02 -28.99
N THR A 279 -9.97 -6.91 -29.06
CA THR A 279 -11.18 -6.70 -28.26
C THR A 279 -12.34 -7.60 -28.70
N VAL A 280 -12.51 -7.79 -30.01
CA VAL A 280 -13.56 -8.68 -30.56
C VAL A 280 -13.26 -10.13 -30.18
N ILE A 281 -12.01 -10.58 -30.39
CA ILE A 281 -11.55 -11.92 -30.05
C ILE A 281 -11.64 -12.13 -28.53
N GLY A 282 -11.18 -11.18 -27.73
CA GLY A 282 -11.26 -11.23 -26.27
C GLY A 282 -12.70 -11.38 -25.76
N ARG A 283 -13.66 -10.63 -26.32
CA ARG A 283 -15.09 -10.77 -25.99
C ARG A 283 -15.64 -12.16 -26.38
N SER A 284 -15.24 -12.67 -27.53
CA SER A 284 -15.64 -14.00 -28.00
C SER A 284 -15.06 -15.10 -27.08
N LEU A 285 -13.78 -15.01 -26.72
CA LEU A 285 -13.15 -15.91 -25.77
C LEU A 285 -13.80 -15.87 -24.38
N LEU A 286 -14.12 -14.69 -23.87
CA LEU A 286 -14.82 -14.53 -22.56
C LEU A 286 -16.26 -15.07 -22.61
N ARG A 287 -16.92 -15.10 -23.77
CA ARG A 287 -18.21 -15.78 -23.94
C ARG A 287 -18.06 -17.31 -23.95
N ARG A 288 -17.03 -17.80 -24.63
CA ARG A 288 -16.76 -19.24 -24.75
C ARG A 288 -16.14 -19.85 -23.49
N PHE A 289 -15.41 -19.05 -22.72
CA PHE A 289 -14.74 -19.44 -21.46
C PHE A 289 -15.13 -18.49 -20.33
N PRO A 290 -16.34 -18.65 -19.73
CA PRO A 290 -16.82 -17.78 -18.65
C PRO A 290 -15.92 -17.76 -17.42
N ALA A 291 -15.15 -18.82 -17.17
CA ALA A 291 -14.18 -18.92 -16.08
C ALA A 291 -13.05 -17.86 -16.15
N MET A 292 -12.91 -17.15 -17.29
CA MET A 292 -11.95 -16.04 -17.46
C MET A 292 -12.50 -14.67 -17.03
N ARG A 293 -13.78 -14.57 -16.65
CA ARG A 293 -14.38 -13.34 -16.10
C ARG A 293 -14.07 -13.22 -14.61
N ASP A 294 -13.80 -11.99 -14.14
CA ASP A 294 -13.94 -11.67 -12.71
C ASP A 294 -15.45 -11.71 -12.38
N MET A 295 -15.89 -12.79 -11.76
CA MET A 295 -17.30 -12.96 -11.40
C MET A 295 -17.63 -12.12 -10.15
N PRO A 296 -18.82 -11.50 -10.04
CA PRO A 296 -19.27 -10.87 -8.82
C PRO A 296 -19.39 -11.93 -7.70
N PHE A 297 -19.21 -11.53 -6.45
CA PHE A 297 -19.21 -12.46 -5.30
C PHE A 297 -20.43 -13.38 -5.25
N SER A 298 -21.60 -12.88 -5.62
CA SER A 298 -22.84 -13.65 -5.70
C SER A 298 -22.79 -14.81 -6.70
N ALA A 299 -22.07 -14.65 -7.78
CA ALA A 299 -21.89 -15.72 -8.79
C ALA A 299 -20.83 -16.76 -8.40
N LEU A 300 -20.23 -16.62 -7.22
CA LEU A 300 -19.25 -17.56 -6.65
C LEU A 300 -19.87 -18.46 -5.58
N ALA A 301 -21.20 -18.53 -5.45
CA ALA A 301 -21.88 -19.29 -4.41
C ALA A 301 -21.44 -20.77 -4.38
N ASP A 302 -21.25 -21.38 -5.56
CA ASP A 302 -20.85 -22.79 -5.73
C ASP A 302 -19.34 -23.02 -5.70
N ARG A 303 -18.53 -21.98 -5.42
CA ARG A 303 -17.09 -22.08 -5.33
C ARG A 303 -16.64 -22.40 -3.90
N PRO A 304 -15.51 -23.10 -3.73
CA PRO A 304 -14.94 -23.33 -2.41
C PRO A 304 -14.83 -22.05 -1.60
N HIS A 305 -15.24 -22.11 -0.35
CA HIS A 305 -15.32 -20.96 0.56
C HIS A 305 -14.11 -20.92 1.47
N VAL A 306 -13.30 -19.88 1.34
CA VAL A 306 -12.18 -19.60 2.24
C VAL A 306 -12.62 -18.52 3.24
N VAL A 307 -12.69 -18.90 4.51
CA VAL A 307 -12.98 -17.96 5.59
C VAL A 307 -11.64 -17.56 6.24
N ILE A 308 -11.41 -16.26 6.41
CA ILE A 308 -10.21 -15.70 7.03
C ILE A 308 -10.66 -14.87 8.23
N VAL A 309 -10.18 -15.22 9.43
CA VAL A 309 -10.50 -14.51 10.67
C VAL A 309 -9.32 -13.62 11.06
N GLY A 310 -9.55 -12.31 11.04
CA GLY A 310 -8.55 -11.28 11.32
C GLY A 310 -8.01 -10.61 10.05
N ALA A 311 -8.18 -9.28 9.95
CA ALA A 311 -7.66 -8.43 8.87
C ALA A 311 -6.34 -7.72 9.25
N GLY A 312 -5.56 -8.34 10.12
CA GLY A 312 -4.19 -7.95 10.41
C GLY A 312 -3.25 -8.21 9.22
N PHE A 313 -1.95 -8.16 9.45
CA PHE A 313 -0.95 -8.35 8.40
C PHE A 313 -1.06 -9.69 7.67
N GLY A 314 -1.31 -10.77 8.42
CA GLY A 314 -1.41 -12.13 7.87
C GLY A 314 -2.67 -12.34 7.05
N GLY A 315 -3.84 -12.04 7.62
CA GLY A 315 -5.12 -12.23 6.95
C GLY A 315 -5.26 -11.37 5.70
N LEU A 316 -4.78 -10.12 5.76
CA LEU A 316 -4.73 -9.23 4.60
C LEU A 316 -3.86 -9.80 3.47
N ALA A 317 -2.69 -10.35 3.83
CA ALA A 317 -1.78 -10.96 2.86
C ALA A 317 -2.40 -12.23 2.23
N ALA A 318 -3.04 -13.09 3.03
CA ALA A 318 -3.72 -14.28 2.55
C ALA A 318 -4.87 -13.93 1.59
N ALA A 319 -5.77 -13.03 1.99
CA ALA A 319 -6.90 -12.61 1.17
C ALA A 319 -6.47 -11.99 -0.18
N ARG A 320 -5.43 -11.15 -0.17
CA ARG A 320 -4.88 -10.55 -1.39
C ARG A 320 -4.21 -11.58 -2.31
N ALA A 321 -3.47 -12.53 -1.74
CA ALA A 321 -2.80 -13.58 -2.51
C ALA A 321 -3.80 -14.54 -3.19
N LEU A 322 -5.02 -14.69 -2.63
CA LEU A 322 -6.12 -15.45 -3.20
C LEU A 322 -7.01 -14.65 -4.18
N ARG A 323 -6.66 -13.40 -4.51
CA ARG A 323 -7.48 -12.52 -5.36
C ARG A 323 -7.99 -13.16 -6.65
N HIS A 324 -7.17 -14.01 -7.27
CA HIS A 324 -7.46 -14.65 -8.56
C HIS A 324 -7.66 -16.17 -8.44
N ALA A 325 -7.77 -16.68 -7.22
CA ALA A 325 -8.08 -18.07 -6.99
C ALA A 325 -9.57 -18.36 -7.30
N PRO A 326 -9.90 -19.58 -7.77
CA PRO A 326 -11.28 -19.96 -8.07
C PRO A 326 -12.07 -20.28 -6.79
N CYS A 327 -12.10 -19.34 -5.85
CA CYS A 327 -12.78 -19.43 -4.56
C CYS A 327 -13.48 -18.14 -4.20
N ARG A 328 -14.44 -18.22 -3.30
CA ARG A 328 -15.00 -17.06 -2.60
C ARG A 328 -14.29 -16.89 -1.25
N ILE A 329 -14.07 -15.65 -0.84
CA ILE A 329 -13.36 -15.29 0.39
C ILE A 329 -14.31 -14.50 1.29
N THR A 330 -14.42 -14.91 2.55
CA THR A 330 -15.04 -14.07 3.58
C THR A 330 -13.96 -13.71 4.60
N LEU A 331 -13.61 -12.42 4.67
CA LEU A 331 -12.69 -11.88 5.66
C LEU A 331 -13.50 -11.28 6.81
N ILE A 332 -13.30 -11.79 8.01
CA ILE A 332 -14.03 -11.40 9.22
C ILE A 332 -13.06 -10.66 10.14
N ASP A 333 -13.43 -9.47 10.60
CA ASP A 333 -12.68 -8.76 11.64
C ASP A 333 -13.66 -8.04 12.59
N ARG A 334 -13.25 -7.89 13.85
CA ARG A 334 -14.02 -7.15 14.86
C ARG A 334 -13.95 -5.65 14.67
N HIS A 335 -12.93 -5.16 13.92
CA HIS A 335 -12.76 -3.75 13.55
C HIS A 335 -12.99 -3.56 12.05
N ASN A 336 -13.39 -2.36 11.65
CA ASN A 336 -13.61 -2.02 10.26
C ASN A 336 -12.32 -1.57 9.54
N HIS A 337 -11.17 -1.59 10.23
CA HIS A 337 -9.91 -1.05 9.74
C HIS A 337 -8.73 -2.02 9.96
N HIS A 338 -7.78 -1.95 9.05
CA HIS A 338 -6.45 -2.54 9.21
C HIS A 338 -5.57 -1.54 9.93
N LEU A 339 -4.93 -1.98 11.00
CA LEU A 339 -4.06 -1.17 11.84
C LEU A 339 -2.58 -1.46 11.53
N PHE A 340 -1.79 -0.43 11.31
CA PHE A 340 -0.34 -0.52 11.21
C PHE A 340 0.28 -0.38 12.60
N GLN A 341 0.27 -1.47 13.37
CA GLN A 341 0.69 -1.53 14.77
C GLN A 341 2.09 -0.95 15.07
N PRO A 342 3.11 -1.08 14.19
CA PRO A 342 4.44 -0.53 14.49
C PRO A 342 4.48 0.96 14.79
N LEU A 343 3.49 1.73 14.38
CA LEU A 343 3.40 3.18 14.65
C LEU A 343 2.37 3.52 15.75
N LEU A 344 1.84 2.54 16.46
CA LEU A 344 0.77 2.75 17.42
C LEU A 344 1.24 3.58 18.63
N TYR A 345 2.51 3.42 19.06
CA TYR A 345 3.09 4.23 20.13
C TYR A 345 3.13 5.74 19.77
N GLN A 346 3.22 6.09 18.48
CA GLN A 346 3.17 7.50 18.04
C GLN A 346 1.76 8.09 18.16
N VAL A 347 0.73 7.28 18.05
CA VAL A 347 -0.64 7.71 18.38
C VAL A 347 -0.79 7.89 19.89
N ALA A 348 -0.26 6.95 20.68
CA ALA A 348 -0.28 7.01 22.14
C ALA A 348 0.46 8.25 22.70
N THR A 349 1.48 8.74 22.01
CA THR A 349 2.29 9.91 22.42
C THR A 349 1.99 11.16 21.59
N ALA A 350 0.80 11.25 20.98
CA ALA A 350 0.31 12.42 20.24
C ALA A 350 1.19 12.87 19.06
N SER A 351 1.98 11.98 18.45
CA SER A 351 2.79 12.28 17.27
C SER A 351 2.02 12.05 15.96
N LEU A 352 1.09 11.09 15.94
CA LEU A 352 0.26 10.75 14.80
C LEU A 352 -1.22 10.65 15.19
N SER A 353 -2.10 10.86 14.22
CA SER A 353 -3.53 10.60 14.36
C SER A 353 -3.83 9.11 14.15
N PRO A 354 -4.87 8.54 14.78
CA PRO A 354 -5.34 7.18 14.48
C PRO A 354 -5.58 6.93 13.00
N ALA A 355 -6.08 7.92 12.27
CA ALA A 355 -6.38 7.82 10.84
C ALA A 355 -5.13 7.71 9.95
N ASP A 356 -3.95 8.07 10.44
CA ASP A 356 -2.70 8.01 9.69
C ASP A 356 -2.13 6.61 9.61
N ILE A 357 -2.44 5.77 10.62
CA ILE A 357 -1.95 4.39 10.72
C ILE A 357 -3.05 3.34 10.52
N ALA A 358 -4.30 3.75 10.40
CA ALA A 358 -5.44 2.87 10.16
C ALA A 358 -6.02 3.07 8.75
N THR A 359 -6.46 1.98 8.14
CA THR A 359 -7.06 2.02 6.79
C THR A 359 -8.30 1.15 6.76
N PRO A 360 -9.48 1.67 6.31
CA PRO A 360 -10.70 0.89 6.21
C PRO A 360 -10.51 -0.37 5.35
N ILE A 361 -10.85 -1.54 5.90
CA ILE A 361 -10.64 -2.85 5.25
C ILE A 361 -11.39 -2.90 3.92
N ARG A 362 -12.65 -2.45 3.86
CA ARG A 362 -13.44 -2.44 2.61
C ARG A 362 -12.78 -1.62 1.51
N GLY A 363 -12.09 -0.54 1.87
CA GLY A 363 -11.33 0.28 0.93
C GLY A 363 -10.14 -0.46 0.32
N LEU A 364 -9.50 -1.36 1.09
CA LEU A 364 -8.36 -2.17 0.64
C LEU A 364 -8.78 -3.29 -0.34
N PHE A 365 -10.03 -3.74 -0.29
CA PHE A 365 -10.59 -4.82 -1.12
C PHE A 365 -11.61 -4.36 -2.15
N ARG A 366 -11.79 -3.05 -2.33
CA ARG A 366 -12.78 -2.49 -3.26
C ARG A 366 -12.72 -3.08 -4.67
N ASP A 367 -11.51 -3.38 -5.15
CA ASP A 367 -11.26 -3.89 -6.49
C ASP A 367 -11.02 -5.42 -6.50
N GLN A 368 -11.40 -6.14 -5.45
CA GLN A 368 -11.27 -7.60 -5.33
C GLN A 368 -12.67 -8.25 -5.28
N ALA A 369 -13.15 -8.71 -6.43
CA ALA A 369 -14.52 -9.19 -6.61
C ALA A 369 -14.83 -10.46 -5.82
N ASN A 370 -13.85 -11.33 -5.55
CA ASN A 370 -14.04 -12.58 -4.83
C ASN A 370 -13.95 -12.46 -3.30
N ALA A 371 -13.81 -11.23 -2.76
CA ALA A 371 -13.68 -11.01 -1.32
C ALA A 371 -14.90 -10.25 -0.76
N ARG A 372 -15.51 -10.83 0.25
CA ARG A 372 -16.56 -10.23 1.09
C ARG A 372 -15.96 -9.91 2.46
N ILE A 373 -16.25 -8.73 3.01
CA ILE A 373 -15.83 -8.31 4.34
C ILE A 373 -17.00 -8.36 5.29
N LEU A 374 -16.83 -9.02 6.43
CA LEU A 374 -17.79 -9.01 7.54
C LEU A 374 -17.16 -8.34 8.75
N LEU A 375 -17.88 -7.37 9.32
CA LEU A 375 -17.57 -6.80 10.62
C LEU A 375 -18.22 -7.67 11.68
N GLY A 376 -17.43 -8.27 12.56
CA GLY A 376 -17.96 -9.11 13.64
C GLY A 376 -16.85 -9.76 14.45
N ARG A 377 -17.18 -10.06 15.70
CA ARG A 377 -16.31 -10.80 16.62
C ARG A 377 -16.59 -12.30 16.51
N VAL A 378 -15.58 -13.06 16.11
CA VAL A 378 -15.66 -14.53 16.16
C VAL A 378 -15.63 -14.99 17.62
N THR A 379 -16.57 -15.85 17.98
CA THR A 379 -16.74 -16.39 19.33
C THR A 379 -16.36 -17.87 19.42
N GLY A 380 -16.33 -18.58 18.31
CA GLY A 380 -16.01 -20.01 18.26
C GLY A 380 -15.83 -20.56 16.85
N VAL A 381 -15.39 -21.80 16.77
CA VAL A 381 -15.28 -22.59 15.56
C VAL A 381 -15.87 -23.96 15.84
N ASP A 382 -16.84 -24.38 15.02
CA ASP A 382 -17.36 -25.75 14.99
C ASP A 382 -16.64 -26.50 13.88
N THR A 383 -15.74 -27.40 14.27
CA THR A 383 -14.92 -28.17 13.33
C THR A 383 -15.69 -29.32 12.71
N VAL A 384 -16.76 -29.80 13.33
CA VAL A 384 -17.61 -30.88 12.83
C VAL A 384 -18.47 -30.38 11.67
N ASN A 385 -19.17 -29.27 11.91
CA ASN A 385 -20.03 -28.64 10.89
C ASN A 385 -19.27 -27.67 9.98
N ARG A 386 -17.96 -27.48 10.18
CA ARG A 386 -17.09 -26.55 9.44
C ARG A 386 -17.66 -25.13 9.39
N THR A 387 -18.00 -24.59 10.54
CA THR A 387 -18.54 -23.23 10.66
C THR A 387 -17.74 -22.38 11.64
N VAL A 388 -17.65 -21.09 11.33
CA VAL A 388 -17.13 -20.05 12.21
C VAL A 388 -18.31 -19.29 12.78
N LEU A 389 -18.35 -19.10 14.08
CA LEU A 389 -19.44 -18.42 14.79
C LEU A 389 -19.14 -16.92 14.96
N ILE A 390 -20.03 -16.07 14.47
CA ILE A 390 -20.02 -14.61 14.72
C ILE A 390 -21.21 -14.32 15.63
N GLY A 391 -20.99 -14.30 16.95
CA GLY A 391 -22.07 -14.44 17.89
C GLY A 391 -22.79 -15.79 17.67
N GLU A 392 -24.07 -15.74 17.33
CA GLU A 392 -24.87 -16.93 17.02
C GLU A 392 -24.94 -17.26 15.51
N GLN A 393 -24.39 -16.40 14.64
CA GLN A 393 -24.45 -16.59 13.20
C GLN A 393 -23.33 -17.49 12.69
N PRO A 394 -23.64 -18.68 12.11
CA PRO A 394 -22.66 -19.57 11.55
C PRO A 394 -22.25 -19.11 10.14
N VAL A 395 -20.95 -19.16 9.85
CA VAL A 395 -20.39 -18.95 8.52
C VAL A 395 -19.62 -20.21 8.11
N GLY A 396 -20.15 -20.96 7.16
CA GLY A 396 -19.53 -22.20 6.67
C GLY A 396 -18.23 -21.95 5.92
N TYR A 397 -17.28 -22.91 5.98
CA TYR A 397 -16.00 -22.84 5.25
C TYR A 397 -15.61 -24.20 4.67
N ASP A 398 -14.85 -24.18 3.57
CA ASP A 398 -14.08 -25.30 3.06
C ASP A 398 -12.61 -25.20 3.52
N HIS A 399 -12.12 -23.96 3.68
CA HIS A 399 -10.82 -23.66 4.29
C HIS A 399 -10.96 -22.51 5.27
N LEU A 400 -10.34 -22.63 6.43
CA LEU A 400 -10.31 -21.60 7.48
C LEU A 400 -8.87 -21.14 7.72
N VAL A 401 -8.67 -19.81 7.77
CA VAL A 401 -7.39 -19.19 8.12
C VAL A 401 -7.57 -18.34 9.38
N LEU A 402 -6.96 -18.77 10.46
CA LEU A 402 -6.95 -18.05 11.74
C LEU A 402 -5.75 -17.10 11.78
N ALA A 403 -6.03 -15.80 11.66
CA ALA A 403 -5.06 -14.70 11.69
C ALA A 403 -5.42 -13.68 12.78
N THR A 404 -5.89 -14.17 13.89
CA THR A 404 -6.55 -13.42 14.99
C THR A 404 -5.57 -12.62 15.86
N GLY A 405 -4.26 -12.83 15.67
CA GLY A 405 -3.21 -12.07 16.34
C GLY A 405 -3.10 -12.39 17.84
N ALA A 406 -2.55 -11.43 18.58
CA ALA A 406 -2.35 -11.51 20.01
C ALA A 406 -3.04 -10.36 20.76
N ARG A 407 -3.22 -10.52 22.07
CA ARG A 407 -3.70 -9.52 23.02
C ARG A 407 -2.67 -9.30 24.13
N HIS A 408 -2.90 -8.36 25.03
CA HIS A 408 -2.07 -8.18 26.21
C HIS A 408 -2.13 -9.42 27.10
N GLY A 409 -1.02 -9.71 27.75
CA GLY A 409 -0.93 -10.72 28.79
C GLY A 409 -0.25 -10.14 30.01
N TYR A 410 -0.90 -10.27 31.17
CA TYR A 410 -0.44 -9.73 32.43
C TYR A 410 0.18 -10.80 33.32
N PHE A 411 0.58 -11.95 32.77
CA PHE A 411 1.23 -13.06 33.49
C PHE A 411 0.42 -13.60 34.70
N GLY A 412 -0.91 -13.55 34.60
CA GLY A 412 -1.84 -14.00 35.65
C GLY A 412 -2.44 -12.86 36.49
N HIS A 413 -2.02 -11.63 36.24
CA HIS A 413 -2.47 -10.42 36.93
C HIS A 413 -3.38 -9.57 36.02
N ASP A 414 -4.46 -10.17 35.51
CA ASP A 414 -5.39 -9.48 34.60
C ASP A 414 -6.07 -8.27 35.27
N GLU A 415 -6.06 -8.21 36.60
CA GLU A 415 -6.50 -7.07 37.42
C GLU A 415 -5.67 -5.78 37.20
N TRP A 416 -4.48 -5.89 36.63
CA TRP A 416 -3.65 -4.72 36.31
C TRP A 416 -4.09 -3.98 35.03
N GLU A 417 -4.89 -4.61 34.16
CA GLU A 417 -5.30 -4.03 32.88
C GLU A 417 -5.95 -2.64 33.03
N PRO A 418 -6.87 -2.39 33.99
CA PRO A 418 -7.50 -1.08 34.14
C PRO A 418 -6.52 0.03 34.57
N VAL A 419 -5.50 -0.29 35.37
CA VAL A 419 -4.54 0.67 35.94
C VAL A 419 -3.26 0.79 35.10
N ALA A 420 -2.87 -0.26 34.39
CA ALA A 420 -1.71 -0.30 33.51
C ALA A 420 -2.09 -0.79 32.09
N PRO A 421 -2.74 0.05 31.29
CA PRO A 421 -3.18 -0.37 29.95
C PRO A 421 -2.00 -0.73 29.05
N GLY A 422 -2.22 -1.76 28.24
CA GLY A 422 -1.29 -2.15 27.19
C GLY A 422 -1.49 -1.37 25.87
N LEU A 423 -0.72 -1.72 24.83
CA LEU A 423 -0.73 -1.00 23.53
C LEU A 423 -0.82 -1.97 22.35
N LYS A 424 -2.04 -2.29 21.89
CA LYS A 424 -2.31 -3.21 20.78
C LYS A 424 -3.36 -2.71 19.79
N GLN A 425 -4.26 -1.83 20.22
CA GLN A 425 -5.39 -1.32 19.44
C GLN A 425 -5.40 0.22 19.45
N ILE A 426 -6.21 0.83 18.58
CA ILE A 426 -6.34 2.30 18.52
C ILE A 426 -6.91 2.84 19.83
N GLU A 427 -7.86 2.13 20.42
CA GLU A 427 -8.50 2.46 21.67
C GLU A 427 -7.49 2.52 22.80
N ASP A 428 -6.56 1.56 22.88
CA ASP A 428 -5.47 1.56 23.84
C ASP A 428 -4.59 2.81 23.66
N ALA A 429 -4.17 3.09 22.41
CA ALA A 429 -3.31 4.23 22.12
C ALA A 429 -3.98 5.58 22.44
N THR A 430 -5.26 5.73 22.13
CA THR A 430 -6.01 6.95 22.48
C THR A 430 -6.25 7.08 23.97
N GLY A 431 -6.47 5.96 24.66
CA GLY A 431 -6.57 5.90 26.12
C GLY A 431 -5.26 6.28 26.80
N ILE A 432 -4.14 5.72 26.35
CA ILE A 432 -2.79 6.08 26.83
C ILE A 432 -2.52 7.56 26.58
N ARG A 433 -2.81 8.08 25.39
CA ARG A 433 -2.67 9.51 25.08
C ARG A 433 -3.47 10.40 26.01
N ARG A 434 -4.72 10.02 26.27
CA ARG A 434 -5.58 10.74 27.20
C ARG A 434 -4.97 10.76 28.62
N ARG A 435 -4.57 9.63 29.16
CA ARG A 435 -3.95 9.52 30.51
C ARG A 435 -2.68 10.36 30.60
N LEU A 436 -1.82 10.26 29.58
CA LEU A 436 -0.56 10.99 29.51
C LEU A 436 -0.78 12.50 29.52
N LEU A 437 -1.71 13.02 28.70
CA LEU A 437 -1.99 14.44 28.63
C LEU A 437 -2.71 14.96 29.88
N LEU A 438 -3.69 14.20 30.41
CA LEU A 438 -4.39 14.56 31.65
C LEU A 438 -3.46 14.59 32.87
N ALA A 439 -2.43 13.75 32.90
CA ALA A 439 -1.46 13.79 34.00
C ALA A 439 -0.76 15.15 34.08
N PHE A 440 -0.38 15.76 32.96
CA PHE A 440 0.20 17.11 32.93
C PHE A 440 -0.83 18.20 33.29
N GLU A 441 -2.05 18.11 32.79
CA GLU A 441 -3.12 19.06 33.12
C GLU A 441 -3.46 19.05 34.63
N HIS A 442 -3.55 17.85 35.23
CA HIS A 442 -3.79 17.73 36.66
C HIS A 442 -2.59 18.22 37.48
N ALA A 443 -1.35 17.96 37.02
CA ALA A 443 -0.16 18.46 37.68
C ALA A 443 -0.08 19.99 37.66
N GLU A 444 -0.51 20.65 36.57
CA GLU A 444 -0.61 22.12 36.46
C GLU A 444 -1.56 22.70 37.49
N GLY A 445 -2.73 22.04 37.71
CA GLY A 445 -3.75 22.50 38.65
C GLY A 445 -3.50 22.13 40.12
N THR A 446 -2.48 21.30 40.43
CA THR A 446 -2.22 20.76 41.76
C THR A 446 -1.23 21.65 42.55
N ALA A 447 -1.61 22.06 43.75
CA ALA A 447 -0.74 22.80 44.65
C ALA A 447 0.23 21.94 45.44
N ASP A 448 -0.16 20.69 45.72
CA ASP A 448 0.66 19.71 46.47
C ASP A 448 1.84 19.18 45.63
N ALA A 449 3.06 19.43 46.13
CA ALA A 449 4.28 19.05 45.43
C ALA A 449 4.46 17.52 45.34
N ALA A 450 4.02 16.78 46.32
CA ALA A 450 4.12 15.31 46.32
C ALA A 450 3.15 14.72 45.28
N GLN A 451 1.91 15.16 45.28
CA GLN A 451 0.92 14.76 44.29
C GLN A 451 1.34 15.17 42.85
N ARG A 452 1.94 16.35 42.70
CA ARG A 452 2.48 16.81 41.40
C ARG A 452 3.57 15.88 40.89
N LEU A 453 4.47 15.42 41.77
CA LEU A 453 5.52 14.46 41.42
C LEU A 453 4.92 13.13 40.98
N GLU A 454 3.92 12.59 41.72
CA GLU A 454 3.20 11.37 41.32
C GLU A 454 2.57 11.48 39.91
N LEU A 455 1.92 12.61 39.62
CA LEU A 455 1.28 12.90 38.33
C LEU A 455 2.30 13.00 37.21
N MET A 456 3.49 13.53 37.48
CA MET A 456 4.57 13.69 36.51
C MET A 456 5.51 12.47 36.44
N THR A 457 5.20 11.38 37.14
CA THR A 457 5.93 10.12 37.08
C THR A 457 5.21 9.12 36.17
N PHE A 458 5.92 8.67 35.14
CA PHE A 458 5.42 7.76 34.12
C PHE A 458 6.23 6.46 34.17
N VAL A 459 5.58 5.33 34.36
CA VAL A 459 6.24 4.03 34.41
C VAL A 459 5.85 3.19 33.20
N VAL A 460 6.84 2.71 32.46
CA VAL A 460 6.67 1.78 31.35
C VAL A 460 7.23 0.42 31.77
N VAL A 461 6.40 -0.60 31.73
CA VAL A 461 6.78 -1.96 32.14
C VAL A 461 7.07 -2.81 30.89
N GLY A 462 8.32 -3.26 30.74
CA GLY A 462 8.79 -4.10 29.62
C GLY A 462 9.76 -3.39 28.69
N GLY A 463 11.00 -3.91 28.61
CA GLY A 463 12.11 -3.37 27.80
C GLY A 463 12.20 -3.94 26.38
N GLY A 464 11.11 -4.47 25.83
CA GLY A 464 11.00 -4.84 24.42
C GLY A 464 10.84 -3.61 23.49
N PRO A 465 10.74 -3.79 22.17
CA PRO A 465 10.60 -2.69 21.21
C PRO A 465 9.50 -1.68 21.57
N THR A 466 8.31 -2.17 21.91
CA THR A 466 7.17 -1.30 22.27
C THR A 466 7.46 -0.44 23.50
N GLY A 467 8.07 -1.01 24.55
CA GLY A 467 8.40 -0.25 25.75
C GLY A 467 9.49 0.79 25.54
N VAL A 468 10.53 0.44 24.79
CA VAL A 468 11.62 1.35 24.40
C VAL A 468 11.09 2.53 23.57
N GLU A 469 10.28 2.26 22.56
CA GLU A 469 9.64 3.26 21.70
C GLU A 469 8.70 4.17 22.50
N LEU A 470 7.89 3.59 23.38
CA LEU A 470 6.93 4.34 24.21
C LEU A 470 7.66 5.23 25.23
N ALA A 471 8.63 4.68 25.98
CA ALA A 471 9.39 5.43 26.99
C ALA A 471 10.17 6.60 26.36
N GLY A 472 10.87 6.36 25.25
CA GLY A 472 11.58 7.40 24.51
C GLY A 472 10.63 8.49 23.99
N SER A 473 9.46 8.10 23.46
CA SER A 473 8.49 9.06 22.96
C SER A 473 7.79 9.87 24.05
N ILE A 474 7.56 9.31 25.23
CA ILE A 474 7.02 10.04 26.41
C ILE A 474 8.04 11.07 26.89
N ALA A 475 9.32 10.66 27.07
CA ALA A 475 10.38 11.56 27.49
C ALA A 475 10.57 12.73 26.51
N GLU A 476 10.53 12.45 25.21
CA GLU A 476 10.63 13.48 24.18
C GLU A 476 9.42 14.41 24.14
N LEU A 477 8.19 13.89 24.36
CA LEU A 477 6.98 14.71 24.46
C LEU A 477 7.08 15.69 25.63
N ALA A 478 7.47 15.20 26.79
CA ALA A 478 7.62 15.99 28.01
C ALA A 478 8.69 17.10 27.83
N ARG A 479 9.88 16.73 27.34
CA ARG A 479 11.03 17.65 27.24
C ARG A 479 10.94 18.68 26.12
N HIS A 480 10.34 18.32 25.01
CA HIS A 480 10.35 19.16 23.83
C HIS A 480 8.94 19.53 23.33
N GLY A 481 8.01 18.59 23.41
CA GLY A 481 6.67 18.76 22.88
C GLY A 481 5.80 19.72 23.69
N MET A 482 5.99 19.76 25.01
CA MET A 482 5.13 20.48 25.95
C MET A 482 5.89 21.51 26.82
N ALA A 483 7.20 21.63 26.68
CA ALA A 483 8.08 22.36 27.57
C ALA A 483 7.73 23.85 27.80
N ARG A 484 6.92 24.48 26.96
CA ARG A 484 6.57 25.92 27.06
C ARG A 484 5.08 26.18 27.18
N GLU A 485 4.27 25.16 27.40
CA GLU A 485 2.81 25.28 27.38
C GLU A 485 2.22 25.49 28.78
N PHE A 486 2.88 24.99 29.79
CA PHE A 486 2.47 25.09 31.20
C PHE A 486 3.14 26.26 31.92
N ARG A 487 2.57 26.71 33.04
CA ARG A 487 3.06 27.85 33.82
C ARG A 487 3.47 27.49 35.24
N THR A 488 2.83 26.48 35.82
CA THR A 488 3.06 26.03 37.20
C THR A 488 4.02 24.87 37.24
N ILE A 489 4.00 24.02 36.21
CA ILE A 489 4.90 22.89 36.08
C ILE A 489 5.89 23.08 34.92
N GLU A 490 7.00 22.39 35.01
CA GLU A 490 7.92 22.22 33.88
C GLU A 490 7.92 20.77 33.41
N PRO A 491 7.21 20.44 32.32
CA PRO A 491 7.07 19.07 31.83
C PRO A 491 8.42 18.38 31.57
N ALA A 492 9.48 19.15 31.30
CA ALA A 492 10.84 18.64 31.10
C ALA A 492 11.38 17.85 32.33
N PHE A 493 10.87 18.13 33.52
CA PHE A 493 11.23 17.43 34.75
C PHE A 493 10.37 16.18 35.03
N ALA A 494 9.53 15.77 34.07
CA ALA A 494 8.79 14.54 34.21
C ALA A 494 9.75 13.32 34.37
N HIS A 495 9.44 12.47 35.32
CA HIS A 495 10.15 11.22 35.58
C HIS A 495 9.60 10.13 34.68
N VAL A 496 10.42 9.60 33.79
CA VAL A 496 10.06 8.46 32.93
C VAL A 496 10.91 7.29 33.32
N LEU A 497 10.29 6.21 33.79
CA LEU A 497 10.96 4.99 34.23
C LEU A 497 10.61 3.85 33.27
N LEU A 498 11.61 3.08 32.87
CA LEU A 498 11.43 1.85 32.11
C LEU A 498 11.89 0.64 32.94
N VAL A 499 10.95 -0.21 33.32
CA VAL A 499 11.20 -1.40 34.14
C VAL A 499 11.34 -2.62 33.26
N GLN A 500 12.45 -3.36 33.42
CA GLN A 500 12.72 -4.58 32.65
C GLN A 500 13.21 -5.68 33.59
N SER A 501 12.56 -6.85 33.50
CA SER A 501 12.90 -8.02 34.33
C SER A 501 14.24 -8.67 34.00
N GLY A 502 14.75 -8.49 32.80
CA GLY A 502 16.04 -9.00 32.35
C GLY A 502 17.16 -7.96 32.43
N PRO A 503 18.42 -8.38 32.20
CA PRO A 503 19.61 -7.54 32.40
C PRO A 503 19.82 -6.48 31.31
N ARG A 504 19.03 -6.50 30.23
CA ARG A 504 19.18 -5.55 29.13
C ARG A 504 17.88 -5.27 28.42
N LEU A 505 17.82 -4.12 27.77
CA LEU A 505 16.75 -3.76 26.84
C LEU A 505 16.86 -4.55 25.53
N LEU A 506 15.75 -4.65 24.80
CA LEU A 506 15.72 -5.27 23.47
C LEU A 506 16.39 -6.64 23.45
N PRO A 507 15.99 -7.60 24.26
CA PRO A 507 16.73 -8.86 24.47
C PRO A 507 16.91 -9.69 23.18
N THR A 508 16.10 -9.45 22.16
CA THR A 508 16.18 -10.11 20.85
C THR A 508 17.19 -9.46 19.90
N PHE A 509 17.73 -8.27 20.24
CA PHE A 509 18.75 -7.60 19.46
C PHE A 509 20.16 -7.98 19.94
N PRO A 510 21.21 -7.81 19.12
CA PRO A 510 22.60 -7.90 19.55
C PRO A 510 22.90 -6.96 20.72
N GLU A 511 23.80 -7.37 21.60
CA GLU A 511 24.14 -6.64 22.84
C GLU A 511 24.62 -5.21 22.55
N THR A 512 25.40 -5.02 21.49
CA THR A 512 25.87 -3.70 21.05
C THR A 512 24.72 -2.73 20.73
N LEU A 513 23.66 -3.22 20.10
CA LEU A 513 22.47 -2.42 19.77
C LEU A 513 21.58 -2.22 21.00
N SER A 514 21.51 -3.20 21.89
CA SER A 514 20.82 -3.10 23.18
C SER A 514 21.49 -1.99 24.04
N ALA A 515 22.82 -1.98 24.13
CA ALA A 515 23.56 -0.93 24.84
C ALA A 515 23.42 0.46 24.18
N ALA A 516 23.35 0.52 22.86
CA ALA A 516 23.08 1.78 22.15
C ALA A 516 21.70 2.33 22.48
N ALA A 517 20.68 1.46 22.52
CA ALA A 517 19.32 1.84 22.89
C ALA A 517 19.22 2.34 24.35
N ALA A 518 19.92 1.68 25.28
CA ALA A 518 19.98 2.11 26.69
C ALA A 518 20.58 3.52 26.80
N ARG A 519 21.77 3.76 26.22
CA ARG A 519 22.39 5.09 26.23
C ARG A 519 21.50 6.17 25.62
N ALA A 520 20.78 5.85 24.53
CA ALA A 520 19.89 6.80 23.89
C ALA A 520 18.68 7.16 24.78
N LEU A 521 18.12 6.19 25.52
CA LEU A 521 17.05 6.46 26.48
C LEU A 521 17.55 7.26 27.69
N GLU A 522 18.71 6.91 28.25
CA GLU A 522 19.33 7.66 29.34
C GLU A 522 19.63 9.11 28.93
N ALA A 523 20.12 9.34 27.70
CA ALA A 523 20.30 10.70 27.15
C ALA A 523 18.99 11.48 27.02
N LEU A 524 17.87 10.79 26.79
CA LEU A 524 16.52 11.36 26.87
C LEU A 524 16.02 11.47 28.32
N GLY A 525 16.83 11.08 29.33
CA GLY A 525 16.52 11.10 30.76
C GLY A 525 15.46 10.09 31.19
N VAL A 526 15.40 8.99 30.51
CA VAL A 526 14.63 7.82 30.97
C VAL A 526 15.50 7.07 31.98
N GLU A 527 14.94 6.81 33.16
CA GLU A 527 15.55 5.97 34.18
C GLU A 527 15.30 4.50 33.85
N LEU A 528 16.38 3.71 33.78
CA LEU A 528 16.30 2.30 33.44
C LEU A 528 16.41 1.43 34.70
N LEU A 529 15.37 0.68 35.03
CA LEU A 529 15.32 -0.29 36.10
C LEU A 529 15.47 -1.71 35.51
N LEU A 530 16.70 -2.13 35.26
CA LEU A 530 17.05 -3.45 34.73
C LEU A 530 17.17 -4.47 35.85
N ASP A 531 16.99 -5.77 35.51
CA ASP A 531 16.94 -6.88 36.47
C ASP A 531 15.92 -6.63 37.60
N ARG A 532 14.80 -6.01 37.27
CA ARG A 532 13.73 -5.69 38.20
C ARG A 532 12.39 -6.17 37.69
N THR A 533 11.69 -6.91 38.54
CA THR A 533 10.33 -7.38 38.23
C THR A 533 9.31 -6.49 38.94
N VAL A 534 8.22 -6.19 38.27
CA VAL A 534 7.05 -5.54 38.87
C VAL A 534 6.29 -6.58 39.70
N GLU A 535 6.04 -6.29 40.95
CA GLU A 535 5.41 -7.17 41.92
C GLU A 535 3.93 -6.84 42.13
N ALA A 536 3.58 -5.56 42.08
CA ALA A 536 2.20 -5.09 42.17
C ALA A 536 2.00 -3.79 41.41
N ILE A 537 0.80 -3.56 40.89
CA ILE A 537 0.35 -2.33 40.27
C ILE A 537 -1.01 -1.98 40.81
N ASP A 538 -1.17 -0.73 41.25
CA ASP A 538 -2.45 -0.15 41.68
C ASP A 538 -2.59 1.32 41.23
N GLU A 539 -3.65 1.99 41.64
CA GLU A 539 -3.91 3.39 41.31
C GLU A 539 -2.86 4.37 41.86
N ALA A 540 -2.11 3.98 42.91
CA ALA A 540 -1.09 4.82 43.53
C ALA A 540 0.32 4.57 42.98
N GLY A 541 0.52 3.56 42.12
CA GLY A 541 1.81 3.29 41.47
C GLY A 541 2.17 1.83 41.32
N VAL A 542 3.46 1.57 41.33
CA VAL A 542 4.02 0.23 41.12
C VAL A 542 4.95 -0.17 42.28
N VAL A 543 5.04 -1.45 42.56
CA VAL A 543 6.06 -2.03 43.46
C VAL A 543 7.10 -2.75 42.59
N VAL A 544 8.38 -2.35 42.76
CA VAL A 544 9.51 -2.88 42.00
C VAL A 544 10.65 -3.19 42.96
N GLY A 545 11.06 -4.45 43.08
CA GLY A 545 12.11 -4.87 43.97
C GLY A 545 11.85 -4.50 45.44
N GLY A 546 10.63 -4.68 45.91
CA GLY A 546 10.18 -4.36 47.26
C GLY A 546 10.01 -2.86 47.56
N LYS A 547 10.28 -1.97 46.61
CA LYS A 547 10.10 -0.50 46.76
C LYS A 547 8.89 -0.02 45.98
N ARG A 548 8.06 0.82 46.63
CA ARG A 548 6.95 1.49 45.96
C ARG A 548 7.45 2.74 45.24
N ILE A 549 7.08 2.84 43.97
CA ILE A 549 7.24 4.03 43.12
C ILE A 549 5.85 4.65 42.99
N ALA A 550 5.67 5.83 43.54
CA ALA A 550 4.42 6.58 43.43
C ALA A 550 4.29 7.14 42.00
N ALA A 551 3.27 6.67 41.26
CA ALA A 551 3.04 7.06 39.86
C ALA A 551 1.57 6.86 39.51
N ARG A 552 0.90 7.91 39.02
CA ARG A 552 -0.50 7.82 38.59
C ARG A 552 -0.66 7.25 37.18
N THR A 553 0.44 7.09 36.46
CA THR A 553 0.42 6.65 35.06
C THR A 553 1.41 5.53 34.84
N VAL A 554 0.87 4.33 34.64
CA VAL A 554 1.63 3.12 34.33
C VAL A 554 1.17 2.56 32.98
N PHE A 555 2.12 2.11 32.14
CA PHE A 555 1.86 1.50 30.84
C PHE A 555 2.48 0.12 30.76
N TRP A 556 1.71 -0.84 30.23
CA TRP A 556 2.13 -2.23 30.10
C TRP A 556 2.64 -2.55 28.68
N ALA A 557 3.90 -2.91 28.58
CA ALA A 557 4.55 -3.34 27.32
C ALA A 557 5.27 -4.71 27.46
N ALA A 558 4.98 -5.47 28.53
CA ALA A 558 5.78 -6.62 28.94
C ALA A 558 5.29 -7.98 28.45
N GLY A 559 4.08 -8.16 28.01
CA GLY A 559 3.59 -9.49 27.65
C GLY A 559 2.51 -9.49 26.61
N VAL A 560 2.50 -10.57 25.79
CA VAL A 560 1.43 -10.85 24.84
C VAL A 560 1.01 -12.30 24.93
N VAL A 561 -0.28 -12.56 24.82
CA VAL A 561 -0.86 -13.89 24.72
C VAL A 561 -1.65 -13.99 23.42
N ALA A 562 -1.68 -15.17 22.81
CA ALA A 562 -2.44 -15.38 21.59
C ALA A 562 -3.95 -15.22 21.86
N SER A 563 -4.69 -15.00 20.77
CA SER A 563 -6.15 -15.05 20.78
C SER A 563 -6.65 -16.44 21.23
N PRO A 564 -7.93 -16.58 21.62
CA PRO A 564 -8.47 -17.85 22.10
C PRO A 564 -8.66 -18.93 21.01
N ALA A 565 -8.01 -18.80 19.86
CA ALA A 565 -8.15 -19.71 18.72
C ALA A 565 -7.85 -21.19 19.07
N ALA A 566 -6.86 -21.44 19.92
CA ALA A 566 -6.55 -22.80 20.40
C ALA A 566 -7.70 -23.38 21.22
N LYS A 567 -8.35 -22.56 22.04
CA LYS A 567 -9.52 -22.99 22.82
C LYS A 567 -10.73 -23.29 21.94
N TRP A 568 -10.93 -22.51 20.85
CA TRP A 568 -12.02 -22.76 19.89
C TRP A 568 -11.87 -24.11 19.17
N LEU A 569 -10.63 -24.50 18.89
CA LEU A 569 -10.33 -25.75 18.18
C LEU A 569 -10.06 -26.94 19.10
N GLN A 570 -9.97 -26.71 20.43
CA GLN A 570 -9.50 -27.70 21.41
C GLN A 570 -8.16 -28.33 20.99
N ALA A 571 -7.28 -27.51 20.38
CA ALA A 571 -6.02 -27.92 19.79
C ALA A 571 -4.84 -27.54 20.66
N GLU A 572 -3.70 -28.20 20.44
CA GLU A 572 -2.49 -28.00 21.20
C GLU A 572 -1.93 -26.58 21.02
N ALA A 573 -1.51 -25.96 22.13
CA ALA A 573 -0.95 -24.62 22.16
C ALA A 573 0.37 -24.59 22.95
N ASP A 574 1.15 -23.55 22.71
CA ASP A 574 2.30 -23.23 23.54
C ASP A 574 1.88 -22.48 24.84
N ARG A 575 2.87 -22.11 25.66
CA ARG A 575 2.63 -21.38 26.93
C ARG A 575 1.98 -20.00 26.72
N ALA A 576 2.17 -19.38 25.55
CA ALA A 576 1.54 -18.10 25.19
C ALA A 576 0.17 -18.28 24.53
N GLY A 577 -0.36 -19.51 24.44
CA GLY A 577 -1.66 -19.83 23.83
C GLY A 577 -1.64 -19.86 22.31
N ARG A 578 -0.46 -19.85 21.65
CA ARG A 578 -0.34 -19.93 20.20
C ARG A 578 -0.59 -21.37 19.73
N LEU A 579 -1.42 -21.54 18.71
CA LEU A 579 -1.70 -22.83 18.08
C LEU A 579 -0.41 -23.43 17.51
N LYS A 580 -0.08 -24.66 17.91
CA LYS A 580 0.98 -25.42 17.26
C LYS A 580 0.52 -25.82 15.87
N VAL A 581 1.33 -25.55 14.86
CA VAL A 581 1.00 -25.83 13.45
C VAL A 581 2.05 -26.71 12.80
N GLY A 582 1.62 -27.46 11.77
CA GLY A 582 2.48 -28.27 10.95
C GLY A 582 3.37 -27.46 9.99
N PRO A 583 4.23 -28.14 9.21
CA PRO A 583 5.13 -27.49 8.26
C PRO A 583 4.42 -26.73 7.14
N ASP A 584 3.14 -27.01 6.89
CA ASP A 584 2.28 -26.31 5.92
C ASP A 584 1.39 -25.25 6.60
N LEU A 585 1.64 -24.94 7.88
CA LEU A 585 0.87 -24.03 8.73
C LEU A 585 -0.58 -24.48 8.98
N SER A 586 -0.93 -25.73 8.68
CA SER A 586 -2.21 -26.32 9.09
C SER A 586 -2.16 -26.75 10.56
N VAL A 587 -3.32 -26.82 11.20
CA VAL A 587 -3.49 -27.34 12.55
C VAL A 587 -3.45 -28.88 12.47
N PRO A 588 -2.64 -29.57 13.28
CA PRO A 588 -2.59 -31.03 13.30
C PRO A 588 -3.99 -31.65 13.52
N GLY A 589 -4.34 -32.64 12.68
CA GLY A 589 -5.67 -33.26 12.69
C GLY A 589 -6.78 -32.47 11.96
N LEU A 590 -6.53 -31.21 11.59
CA LEU A 590 -7.48 -30.32 10.91
C LEU A 590 -6.83 -29.69 9.67
N PRO A 591 -6.59 -30.46 8.61
CA PRO A 591 -5.82 -30.03 7.46
C PRO A 591 -6.44 -28.84 6.70
N GLU A 592 -7.74 -28.61 6.81
CA GLU A 592 -8.44 -27.47 6.21
C GLU A 592 -8.31 -26.16 7.02
N ILE A 593 -7.80 -26.23 8.27
CA ILE A 593 -7.65 -25.09 9.17
C ILE A 593 -6.18 -24.70 9.28
N PHE A 594 -5.88 -23.46 9.03
CA PHE A 594 -4.55 -22.87 9.10
C PHE A 594 -4.48 -21.80 10.18
N ALA A 595 -3.33 -21.67 10.86
CA ALA A 595 -3.06 -20.55 11.74
C ALA A 595 -1.78 -19.82 11.31
N ILE A 596 -1.78 -18.48 11.40
CA ILE A 596 -0.69 -17.62 10.93
C ILE A 596 -0.46 -16.41 11.84
N GLY A 597 0.75 -15.86 11.79
CA GLY A 597 1.15 -14.71 12.60
C GLY A 597 1.17 -15.04 14.08
N ASP A 598 0.81 -14.07 14.92
CA ASP A 598 0.86 -14.22 16.39
C ASP A 598 -0.14 -15.26 16.95
N THR A 599 -1.04 -15.79 16.11
CA THR A 599 -1.95 -16.90 16.46
C THR A 599 -1.24 -18.25 16.42
N ALA A 600 -0.17 -18.38 15.63
CA ALA A 600 0.51 -19.64 15.35
C ALA A 600 1.88 -19.75 16.04
N TRP A 601 2.22 -20.95 16.48
CA TRP A 601 3.56 -21.35 16.86
C TRP A 601 4.13 -22.31 15.82
N SER A 602 5.26 -21.95 15.25
CA SER A 602 5.93 -22.71 14.19
C SER A 602 7.45 -22.60 14.34
N GLU A 603 8.20 -23.68 14.13
CA GLU A 603 9.68 -23.72 14.16
C GLU A 603 10.30 -23.50 12.76
N ALA A 604 9.57 -22.88 11.88
CA ALA A 604 9.97 -22.66 10.49
C ALA A 604 11.05 -21.59 10.28
N TRP A 605 11.81 -21.24 11.33
CA TRP A 605 12.98 -20.36 11.29
C TRP A 605 14.22 -21.12 11.76
N ASP A 606 14.71 -21.99 10.88
CA ASP A 606 15.89 -22.83 11.12
C ASP A 606 15.83 -23.55 12.49
N GLY A 607 14.69 -24.17 12.79
CA GLY A 607 14.43 -24.87 14.05
C GLY A 607 14.08 -23.93 15.24
N LYS A 608 14.02 -22.61 15.01
CA LYS A 608 13.62 -21.63 16.03
C LYS A 608 12.15 -21.22 15.85
N PRO A 609 11.48 -20.81 16.92
CA PRO A 609 10.14 -20.26 16.82
C PRO A 609 10.09 -19.02 15.91
N VAL A 610 9.12 -18.98 15.01
CA VAL A 610 8.88 -17.80 14.17
C VAL A 610 8.42 -16.63 15.05
N PRO A 611 9.08 -15.45 14.96
CA PRO A 611 8.75 -14.32 15.81
C PRO A 611 7.41 -13.69 15.47
N GLY A 612 6.73 -13.10 16.46
CA GLY A 612 5.50 -12.34 16.29
C GLY A 612 5.73 -10.98 15.62
N LEU A 613 6.13 -10.98 14.37
CA LEU A 613 6.45 -9.80 13.57
C LEU A 613 5.55 -9.69 12.34
N ALA A 614 5.26 -8.45 11.91
CA ALA A 614 4.45 -8.19 10.72
C ALA A 614 4.98 -8.89 9.43
N PRO A 615 6.30 -8.95 9.15
CA PRO A 615 6.85 -9.73 8.05
C PRO A 615 6.55 -11.23 8.14
N ALA A 616 6.61 -11.81 9.33
CA ALA A 616 6.31 -13.23 9.53
C ALA A 616 4.83 -13.53 9.24
N ALA A 617 3.93 -12.72 9.76
CA ALA A 617 2.50 -12.83 9.48
C ALA A 617 2.19 -12.69 7.98
N LYS A 618 2.80 -11.72 7.28
CA LYS A 618 2.64 -11.54 5.82
C LYS A 618 3.14 -12.75 5.03
N GLN A 619 4.31 -13.28 5.37
CA GLN A 619 4.89 -14.46 4.70
C GLN A 619 4.03 -15.70 4.93
N GLY A 620 3.57 -15.92 6.18
CA GLY A 620 2.64 -17.00 6.51
C GLY A 620 1.33 -16.90 5.73
N GLY A 621 0.72 -15.73 5.66
CA GLY A 621 -0.51 -15.50 4.90
C GLY A 621 -0.36 -15.77 3.41
N ALA A 622 0.72 -15.27 2.80
CA ALA A 622 1.02 -15.53 1.40
C ALA A 622 1.33 -17.01 1.13
N TYR A 623 1.95 -17.70 2.08
CA TYR A 623 2.23 -19.13 1.98
C TYR A 623 0.95 -19.96 2.05
N VAL A 624 0.09 -19.76 3.04
CA VAL A 624 -1.20 -20.47 3.18
C VAL A 624 -2.07 -20.25 1.95
N ALA A 625 -2.08 -19.04 1.38
CA ALA A 625 -2.78 -18.80 0.11
C ALA A 625 -2.25 -19.66 -1.04
N ARG A 626 -0.93 -19.95 -1.10
CA ARG A 626 -0.36 -20.89 -2.10
C ARG A 626 -0.79 -22.32 -1.83
N VAL A 627 -0.81 -22.75 -0.56
CA VAL A 627 -1.28 -24.10 -0.18
C VAL A 627 -2.74 -24.29 -0.60
N ILE A 628 -3.61 -23.35 -0.22
CA ILE A 628 -5.04 -23.38 -0.60
C ILE A 628 -5.19 -23.39 -2.12
N ARG A 629 -4.47 -22.52 -2.84
CA ARG A 629 -4.51 -22.50 -4.32
C ARG A 629 -4.06 -23.83 -4.94
N SER A 630 -2.99 -24.45 -4.43
CA SER A 630 -2.55 -25.76 -4.92
C SER A 630 -3.61 -26.84 -4.72
N ARG A 631 -4.31 -26.82 -3.57
CA ARG A 631 -5.43 -27.75 -3.30
C ARG A 631 -6.60 -27.51 -4.25
N LEU A 632 -6.99 -26.25 -4.46
CA LEU A 632 -8.07 -25.88 -5.40
C LEU A 632 -7.75 -26.24 -6.85
N ASP A 633 -6.48 -26.16 -7.24
CA ASP A 633 -6.00 -26.51 -8.59
C ASP A 633 -5.70 -28.01 -8.75
N GLY A 634 -5.78 -28.82 -7.70
CA GLY A 634 -5.38 -30.23 -7.69
C GLY A 634 -3.88 -30.43 -7.93
N ARG A 635 -3.05 -29.47 -7.51
CA ARG A 635 -1.58 -29.52 -7.64
C ARG A 635 -0.92 -30.07 -6.38
N PRO A 636 0.33 -30.57 -6.48
CA PRO A 636 1.11 -30.93 -5.31
C PRO A 636 1.22 -29.78 -4.31
N ALA A 637 1.29 -30.13 -3.01
CA ALA A 637 1.51 -29.16 -1.96
C ALA A 637 2.84 -28.42 -2.16
N PRO A 638 2.91 -27.12 -1.86
CA PRO A 638 4.18 -26.39 -1.85
C PRO A 638 5.16 -26.98 -0.84
N ALA A 639 6.46 -26.74 -1.03
CA ALA A 639 7.46 -27.06 -0.01
C ALA A 639 7.09 -26.45 1.35
N PRO A 640 7.54 -27.05 2.48
CA PRO A 640 7.27 -26.55 3.82
C PRO A 640 7.55 -25.05 3.98
N PHE A 641 6.78 -24.41 4.85
CA PHE A 641 6.99 -22.99 5.16
C PHE A 641 8.37 -22.77 5.76
N ARG A 642 9.07 -21.75 5.26
CA ARG A 642 10.32 -21.26 5.84
C ARG A 642 10.22 -19.75 5.98
N TYR A 643 10.40 -19.27 7.21
CA TYR A 643 10.43 -17.83 7.48
C TYR A 643 11.78 -17.24 7.09
N ARG A 644 11.75 -16.17 6.33
CA ARG A 644 12.93 -15.34 6.02
C ARG A 644 12.89 -14.10 6.88
N HIS A 645 13.85 -14.00 7.80
CA HIS A 645 13.97 -12.81 8.64
C HIS A 645 14.40 -11.60 7.79
N LEU A 646 13.64 -10.51 7.88
CA LEU A 646 13.88 -9.29 7.10
C LEU A 646 14.56 -8.20 7.91
N GLY A 647 14.99 -8.50 9.14
CA GLY A 647 15.57 -7.57 10.08
C GLY A 647 14.61 -7.13 11.18
N SER A 648 15.19 -6.54 12.23
CA SER A 648 14.49 -5.96 13.37
C SER A 648 14.89 -4.49 13.51
N LEU A 649 13.93 -3.62 13.78
CA LEU A 649 14.15 -2.19 13.95
C LEU A 649 13.38 -1.72 15.19
N ALA A 650 13.98 -0.78 15.94
CA ALA A 650 13.31 -0.07 17.02
C ALA A 650 13.83 1.37 17.08
N THR A 651 12.96 2.34 17.30
CA THR A 651 13.34 3.75 17.40
C THR A 651 13.38 4.20 18.86
N ILE A 652 14.26 5.13 19.15
CA ILE A 652 14.44 5.75 20.48
C ILE A 652 14.28 7.27 20.30
N GLY A 653 13.02 7.74 20.38
CA GLY A 653 12.73 9.14 20.07
C GLY A 653 12.97 9.46 18.60
N ARG A 654 13.34 10.70 18.30
CA ARG A 654 13.27 11.33 16.98
C ARG A 654 14.54 11.27 16.15
N ARG A 655 15.68 10.92 16.73
CA ARG A 655 16.99 10.94 16.05
C ARG A 655 17.77 9.66 16.22
N GLU A 656 17.30 8.78 17.07
CA GLU A 656 17.97 7.55 17.42
C GLU A 656 17.12 6.34 17.09
N ALA A 657 17.73 5.32 16.52
CA ALA A 657 17.12 4.01 16.28
C ALA A 657 18.20 2.94 16.30
N VAL A 658 17.77 1.71 16.42
CA VAL A 658 18.62 0.54 16.22
C VAL A 658 18.01 -0.35 15.13
N ALA A 659 18.87 -0.91 14.28
CA ALA A 659 18.48 -1.78 13.19
C ALA A 659 19.44 -2.97 13.09
N ASP A 660 18.87 -4.18 13.04
CA ASP A 660 19.61 -5.43 12.84
C ASP A 660 19.05 -6.19 11.65
N PHE A 661 19.83 -6.33 10.59
CA PHE A 661 19.49 -7.13 9.40
C PHE A 661 20.30 -8.44 9.35
N GLY A 662 21.02 -8.78 10.42
CA GLY A 662 21.94 -9.90 10.48
C GLY A 662 23.31 -9.57 9.85
N TRP A 663 23.33 -9.18 8.57
CA TRP A 663 24.52 -8.78 7.83
C TRP A 663 24.92 -7.30 8.03
N LEU A 664 23.99 -6.45 8.46
CA LEU A 664 24.19 -5.02 8.72
C LEU A 664 23.54 -4.65 10.05
N ARG A 665 24.30 -3.99 10.92
CA ARG A 665 23.84 -3.45 12.20
C ARG A 665 24.08 -1.96 12.22
N LEU A 666 23.04 -1.19 12.49
CA LEU A 666 23.09 0.27 12.52
C LEU A 666 22.49 0.77 13.84
N SER A 667 23.03 1.88 14.33
CA SER A 667 22.46 2.68 15.42
C SER A 667 22.57 4.16 15.09
N GLY A 668 21.84 5.00 15.81
CA GLY A 668 21.89 6.44 15.64
C GLY A 668 21.00 6.96 14.49
N PRO A 669 21.34 8.17 13.96
CA PRO A 669 20.53 8.87 12.96
C PRO A 669 20.36 8.09 11.65
N ALA A 670 21.40 7.36 11.20
CA ALA A 670 21.31 6.54 9.99
C ALA A 670 20.28 5.43 10.13
N ALA A 671 20.25 4.75 11.29
CA ALA A 671 19.24 3.74 11.59
C ALA A 671 17.84 4.36 11.67
N TRP A 672 17.71 5.60 12.16
CA TRP A 672 16.43 6.30 12.24
C TRP A 672 15.84 6.62 10.85
N TRP A 673 16.66 7.14 9.92
CA TRP A 673 16.21 7.38 8.55
C TRP A 673 15.80 6.09 7.83
N LEU A 674 16.58 5.02 8.03
CA LEU A 674 16.26 3.71 7.47
C LEU A 674 14.97 3.14 8.07
N TRP A 675 14.79 3.25 9.39
CA TRP A 675 13.57 2.89 10.09
C TRP A 675 12.36 3.63 9.50
N GLY A 676 12.48 4.95 9.30
CA GLY A 676 11.44 5.79 8.70
C GLY A 676 11.07 5.35 7.29
N ALA A 677 12.06 5.14 6.42
CA ALA A 677 11.83 4.70 5.05
C ALA A 677 11.12 3.33 4.98
N VAL A 678 11.56 2.36 5.80
CA VAL A 678 10.94 1.04 5.90
C VAL A 678 9.49 1.15 6.35
N HIS A 679 9.20 1.91 7.41
CA HIS A 679 7.84 2.02 7.95
C HIS A 679 6.87 2.72 6.98
N ILE A 680 7.32 3.78 6.29
CA ILE A 680 6.53 4.43 5.23
C ILE A 680 6.26 3.45 4.08
N ALA A 681 7.24 2.67 3.65
CA ALA A 681 7.07 1.70 2.57
C ALA A 681 6.05 0.61 2.91
N PHE A 682 6.03 0.15 4.16
CA PHE A 682 5.11 -0.90 4.63
C PHE A 682 3.72 -0.39 5.03
N LEU A 683 3.55 0.91 5.24
CA LEU A 683 2.28 1.52 5.63
C LEU A 683 1.21 1.33 4.53
N ALA A 684 0.00 0.99 4.93
CA ALA A 684 -1.10 0.76 4.01
C ALA A 684 -1.71 2.09 3.52
N GLY A 685 -1.90 2.21 2.20
CA GLY A 685 -2.54 3.37 1.58
C GLY A 685 -1.57 4.52 1.27
N THR A 686 -1.69 5.08 0.05
CA THR A 686 -0.79 6.17 -0.41
C THR A 686 -1.00 7.46 0.39
N ARG A 687 -2.26 7.76 0.77
CA ARG A 687 -2.58 8.92 1.61
C ARG A 687 -1.82 8.86 2.94
N ASN A 688 -1.89 7.72 3.63
CA ASN A 688 -1.27 7.57 4.93
C ASN A 688 0.26 7.67 4.85
N ARG A 689 0.88 7.13 3.79
CA ARG A 689 2.33 7.28 3.55
C ARG A 689 2.76 8.73 3.43
N ILE A 690 1.98 9.53 2.68
CA ILE A 690 2.29 10.96 2.49
C ILE A 690 2.03 11.74 3.77
N ALA A 691 0.91 11.49 4.45
CA ALA A 691 0.57 12.17 5.69
C ALA A 691 1.63 11.92 6.77
N VAL A 692 1.98 10.65 7.02
CA VAL A 692 3.00 10.29 8.02
C VAL A 692 4.38 10.87 7.65
N ALA A 693 4.77 10.81 6.37
CA ALA A 693 6.04 11.39 5.92
C ALA A 693 6.08 12.90 6.16
N PHE A 694 4.97 13.61 5.89
CA PHE A 694 4.87 15.03 6.12
C PHE A 694 4.86 15.37 7.61
N ASP A 695 4.09 14.65 8.43
CA ASP A 695 4.03 14.85 9.89
C ASP A 695 5.40 14.61 10.54
N TRP A 696 6.14 13.59 10.10
CA TRP A 696 7.50 13.35 10.58
C TRP A 696 8.47 14.44 10.16
N PHE A 697 8.40 14.90 8.90
CA PHE A 697 9.21 16.01 8.42
C PHE A 697 8.92 17.30 9.21
N TRP A 698 7.64 17.63 9.42
CA TRP A 698 7.21 18.78 10.20
C TRP A 698 7.66 18.69 11.66
N ALA A 699 7.44 17.52 12.30
CA ALA A 699 7.88 17.28 13.67
C ALA A 699 9.41 17.34 13.79
N TYR A 700 10.14 16.86 12.79
CA TYR A 700 11.61 16.95 12.75
C TYR A 700 12.11 18.39 12.76
N LEU A 701 11.45 19.28 12.04
CA LEU A 701 11.82 20.70 11.96
C LEU A 701 11.35 21.52 13.18
N THR A 702 10.13 21.28 13.66
CA THR A 702 9.46 22.20 14.58
C THR A 702 9.31 21.69 16.02
N PHE A 703 9.52 20.38 16.27
CA PHE A 703 9.19 19.68 17.53
C PHE A 703 7.68 19.69 17.88
N ARG A 704 6.83 20.31 17.07
CA ARG A 704 5.40 20.41 17.35
C ARG A 704 4.68 19.11 16.97
N ARG A 705 3.89 18.60 17.91
CA ARG A 705 2.98 17.46 17.72
C ARG A 705 1.56 17.99 17.61
N SER A 706 0.89 17.74 16.49
CA SER A 706 -0.41 18.33 16.17
C SER A 706 -1.61 17.63 16.81
N THR A 707 -1.44 16.42 17.36
CA THR A 707 -2.56 15.56 17.79
C THR A 707 -2.71 15.48 19.32
N ARG A 708 -2.30 16.51 20.06
CA ARG A 708 -2.40 16.61 21.53
C ARG A 708 -3.81 16.98 21.99
N LEU A 709 -4.78 16.19 21.58
CA LEU A 709 -6.17 16.38 21.96
C LEU A 709 -6.57 15.34 23.01
N ILE A 710 -7.12 15.81 24.10
CA ILE A 710 -7.79 14.98 25.12
C ILE A 710 -9.20 14.71 24.59
N THR A 711 -9.45 13.46 24.17
CA THR A 711 -10.75 13.04 23.62
C THR A 711 -11.29 11.86 24.40
N GLY A 712 -12.62 11.71 24.46
CA GLY A 712 -13.33 10.71 25.24
C GLY A 712 -14.15 11.38 26.36
N GLY A 713 -15.32 10.83 26.68
CA GLY A 713 -16.17 11.35 27.76
C GLY A 713 -15.50 11.25 29.12
N ASP A 714 -15.85 12.16 30.01
CA ASP A 714 -15.53 12.05 31.43
C ASP A 714 -16.18 10.77 31.97
N GLN A 715 -15.39 9.75 32.13
CA GLN A 715 -15.63 8.74 33.17
C GLN A 715 -14.79 9.21 34.36
N GLY A 716 -15.45 10.02 35.20
CA GLY A 716 -14.92 10.52 36.45
C GLY A 716 -14.51 9.39 37.37
#